data_a77ad95d5db13910dc7cc0fba6d01f42
#
_entry.id   a77ad95d5db13910dc7cc0fba6d01f42
#
_cell.length_a   1.000
_cell.length_b   1.000
_cell.length_c   1.000
_cell.angle_alpha   90.00
_cell.angle_beta   90.00
_cell.angle_gamma   90.00
#
_symmetry.space_group_name_H-M   'P 1'
#
loop_
_entity.id
_entity.type
_entity.pdbx_description
1 polymer ?
#
loop_
_entity_poly.entity_id
_entity_poly.type
_entity_poly.pdbx_seq_one_letter_code
_entity_poly.pdbx_strand_id
1 'polypeptide(L)'
;MKRILYVLIAVSALFTVGCKETLEQFAVTPTALEFSGEAGTQTVSVTSDGTWALKIENGGSWLTTSRTYGKTSATVEVSVTANSPEARSAEIVFSSAGQSVTVTVNQAAGNAEETVEKGEFYPDPASCIDVDPVCPDADKPCTIKFNPTSDNPLYGHTGELYAHLGVVVDGEWKYVPSDWGTTDEKVHFKKVADNSWELELKPTVREYFQSGETPINKLAIIVRSADGNIKSHDADQFCSATDSKYKAEVFVPDPLVTKKLPEGVQHGINYNSDGSVTFVFYDQDTVGKSHKYCYIVGDWNNWERKTEGSMYFDGSKGCWWITLDGFDADKEYRFQYRLGNASGTDTYVSDPYTEIVYDEWNDQYIDGVPAFPAGAKQLVSAFQINRPAYSWKHSDFKVEDKNDLVIYEMLFRDFTTSQDIEGAMAQLDYIENLGVNAIELMPVQEFDGNLSWGYNPNHWFALDKYYGTREEYKAFIDECHSRGIAVIIDVVYNHATGSHTWAKMWWAGDRTASNNPWFNEYATHPYNVYHDMNHENEMVKEHVKRSLEYLLTEYDVDGFRFDLTKGFTQKQTDPDVAAWGRYDQSRIDILKGYADHIWSVNDNAVVIFEHLSDWDEEKVLAQHGIQLWRNVNHEYRSAVGGGTGNFSNMYSNAPFGGFVGYMESHDEERLCYGVGGDASSITWGVIGLGDDWNNDKKMSKDGVFFSVKNVTAKANDRFKIRKAGEWNDAYNYGASADNYKLTVGKGYQMTNGSGSKDMYVPAAGTYDIYFSLETETIWLMNAGERPADPDVTPGESEDALTVAMRRAGASAAFFLTVPGPKMIWQFGEIGYDYSIDYNDRTGEKPVVTDKYMAVPQRKTLYDTYSRLLQFRRENPRFFDSDAKFEWTPTGTIKKITCSVDGKTFHVVGNFGKSVATVTLPEGQWTDYMNDNTSFTSGSVTLKEGEFKLLVR
;
A
#
# COMPACT_ATOMS: atom_id res chain seq x y z
N MET A 1 1.68 -21.73 -37.97
CA MET A 1 1.10 -23.09 -38.04
C MET A 1 0.94 -23.65 -36.62
N LYS A 2 -0.35 -23.87 -36.25
CA LYS A 2 -0.90 -24.93 -35.38
C LYS A 2 -0.33 -25.01 -33.94
N ARG A 3 -1.07 -25.15 -32.87
CA ARG A 3 -2.49 -25.32 -32.46
C ARG A 3 -2.48 -25.25 -30.91
N ILE A 4 -3.27 -24.42 -30.26
CA ILE A 4 -4.56 -24.72 -29.60
C ILE A 4 -4.63 -26.09 -28.89
N LEU A 5 -4.88 -26.08 -27.63
CA LEU A 5 -5.88 -26.99 -27.05
C LEU A 5 -6.51 -26.45 -25.76
N TYR A 6 -7.85 -26.35 -25.79
CA TYR A 6 -8.74 -26.13 -24.65
C TYR A 6 -8.73 -27.33 -23.72
N VAL A 7 -8.89 -27.13 -22.42
CA VAL A 7 -9.49 -28.13 -21.54
C VAL A 7 -10.57 -27.45 -20.70
N LEU A 8 -11.81 -27.71 -21.08
CA LEU A 8 -12.99 -27.61 -20.23
C LEU A 8 -12.94 -28.78 -19.24
N ILE A 9 -13.08 -28.50 -17.95
CA ILE A 9 -13.56 -29.52 -16.99
C ILE A 9 -14.79 -28.95 -16.29
N ALA A 10 -15.93 -29.59 -16.62
CA ALA A 10 -17.15 -29.44 -15.85
C ALA A 10 -17.01 -30.26 -14.55
N VAL A 11 -17.29 -29.64 -13.41
CA VAL A 11 -17.57 -30.39 -12.18
C VAL A 11 -18.98 -30.09 -11.75
N SER A 12 -19.74 -31.15 -11.67
CA SER A 12 -21.13 -31.21 -11.29
C SER A 12 -21.32 -30.96 -9.79
N ALA A 13 -22.43 -30.32 -9.49
CA ALA A 13 -22.94 -29.91 -8.22
C ALA A 13 -23.08 -31.03 -7.19
N LEU A 14 -22.82 -30.68 -5.94
CA LEU A 14 -23.53 -31.26 -4.79
C LEU A 14 -23.91 -30.11 -3.85
N PHE A 15 -25.18 -30.07 -3.51
CA PHE A 15 -25.88 -29.08 -2.72
C PHE A 15 -25.39 -29.06 -1.28
N THR A 16 -25.05 -27.86 -0.79
CA THR A 16 -25.33 -27.50 0.59
C THR A 16 -25.90 -26.08 0.60
N VAL A 17 -27.01 -25.91 1.26
CA VAL A 17 -27.76 -24.66 1.41
C VAL A 17 -26.98 -23.76 2.35
N GLY A 18 -26.30 -22.76 1.80
CA GLY A 18 -25.88 -21.57 2.51
C GLY A 18 -26.54 -20.38 1.82
N CYS A 19 -27.03 -19.42 2.55
CA CYS A 19 -27.60 -18.20 1.99
C CYS A 19 -26.60 -17.57 1.01
N LYS A 20 -26.85 -17.82 -0.27
CA LYS A 20 -26.34 -17.00 -1.34
C LYS A 20 -27.21 -15.75 -1.33
N GLU A 21 -26.64 -14.57 -1.27
CA GLU A 21 -27.26 -13.44 -1.92
C GLU A 21 -27.48 -13.88 -3.37
N THR A 22 -28.74 -14.18 -3.69
CA THR A 22 -29.11 -14.47 -5.06
C THR A 22 -29.23 -13.11 -5.72
N LEU A 23 -28.21 -12.72 -6.49
CA LEU A 23 -28.39 -11.69 -7.50
C LEU A 23 -29.64 -12.05 -8.31
N GLU A 24 -30.71 -11.29 -8.10
CA GLU A 24 -31.94 -11.49 -8.86
C GLU A 24 -31.78 -10.91 -10.27
N GLN A 25 -30.89 -9.93 -10.45
CA GLN A 25 -30.63 -9.31 -11.74
C GLN A 25 -29.15 -8.91 -11.90
N PHE A 26 -28.51 -9.41 -12.96
CA PHE A 26 -27.30 -8.82 -13.50
C PHE A 26 -27.37 -8.81 -15.02
N ALA A 27 -27.43 -7.62 -15.61
CA ALA A 27 -27.50 -7.44 -17.05
C ALA A 27 -26.78 -6.14 -17.47
N VAL A 28 -26.17 -6.18 -18.63
CA VAL A 28 -25.45 -5.03 -19.22
C VAL A 28 -25.98 -4.80 -20.63
N THR A 29 -26.36 -3.56 -20.93
CA THR A 29 -26.97 -3.22 -22.23
C THR A 29 -26.54 -1.80 -22.65
N PRO A 30 -26.12 -1.63 -23.92
CA PRO A 30 -25.97 -2.63 -24.98
C PRO A 30 -24.71 -3.51 -24.78
N THR A 31 -24.64 -4.64 -25.47
CA THR A 31 -23.47 -5.53 -25.46
C THR A 31 -22.49 -5.26 -26.63
N ALA A 32 -22.74 -4.22 -27.41
CA ALA A 32 -21.81 -3.73 -28.43
C ALA A 32 -21.96 -2.22 -28.56
N LEU A 33 -20.84 -1.53 -28.70
CA LEU A 33 -20.75 -0.09 -28.98
C LEU A 33 -20.00 0.12 -30.30
N GLU A 34 -20.56 0.95 -31.16
CA GLU A 34 -19.97 1.29 -32.46
C GLU A 34 -19.63 2.79 -32.46
N PHE A 35 -18.36 3.11 -32.59
CA PHE A 35 -17.88 4.50 -32.66
C PHE A 35 -17.39 4.83 -34.08
N SER A 36 -17.57 6.09 -34.50
CA SER A 36 -16.87 6.63 -35.63
C SER A 36 -15.38 6.71 -35.37
N GLY A 37 -14.59 7.14 -36.34
CA GLY A 37 -13.16 7.41 -36.13
C GLY A 37 -12.84 8.61 -35.24
N GLU A 38 -13.84 9.44 -34.93
CA GLU A 38 -13.69 10.59 -34.03
C GLU A 38 -13.75 10.16 -32.58
N ALA A 39 -13.22 11.01 -31.67
CA ALA A 39 -13.44 10.86 -30.24
C ALA A 39 -14.94 10.90 -29.92
N GLY A 40 -15.37 10.09 -28.98
CA GLY A 40 -16.79 10.03 -28.66
C GLY A 40 -17.06 9.26 -27.37
N THR A 41 -18.26 9.49 -26.81
CA THR A 41 -18.73 8.83 -25.61
C THR A 41 -20.10 8.21 -25.89
N GLN A 42 -20.26 6.96 -25.43
CA GLN A 42 -21.54 6.26 -25.41
C GLN A 42 -21.75 5.63 -24.04
N THR A 43 -22.98 5.25 -23.73
CA THR A 43 -23.33 4.73 -22.42
C THR A 43 -23.70 3.27 -22.45
N VAL A 44 -23.34 2.56 -21.39
CA VAL A 44 -23.75 1.18 -21.10
C VAL A 44 -24.53 1.22 -19.78
N SER A 45 -25.73 0.64 -19.77
CA SER A 45 -26.53 0.50 -18.55
C SER A 45 -26.24 -0.83 -17.90
N VAL A 46 -25.79 -0.84 -16.68
CA VAL A 46 -25.68 -2.01 -15.82
C VAL A 46 -26.90 -2.06 -14.92
N THR A 47 -27.63 -3.16 -15.00
CA THR A 47 -28.72 -3.47 -14.07
C THR A 47 -28.23 -4.53 -13.11
N SER A 48 -28.11 -4.21 -11.84
CA SER A 48 -27.62 -5.13 -10.81
C SER A 48 -28.26 -4.80 -9.46
N ASP A 49 -28.56 -5.82 -8.70
CA ASP A 49 -28.99 -5.75 -7.31
C ASP A 49 -27.84 -6.02 -6.32
N GLY A 50 -26.63 -6.13 -6.82
CA GLY A 50 -25.41 -6.29 -6.03
C GLY A 50 -24.20 -5.61 -6.67
N THR A 51 -23.05 -5.70 -6.02
CA THR A 51 -21.78 -5.14 -6.50
C THR A 51 -21.33 -5.78 -7.80
N TRP A 52 -20.79 -4.97 -8.69
CA TRP A 52 -20.21 -5.40 -9.95
C TRP A 52 -18.92 -4.66 -10.25
N ALA A 53 -18.07 -5.25 -11.05
CA ALA A 53 -16.84 -4.63 -11.53
C ALA A 53 -16.71 -4.82 -13.04
N LEU A 54 -15.89 -3.98 -13.68
CA LEU A 54 -15.53 -4.16 -15.08
C LEU A 54 -14.02 -4.14 -15.28
N LYS A 55 -13.60 -4.83 -16.35
CA LYS A 55 -12.22 -4.84 -16.82
C LYS A 55 -12.20 -4.58 -18.32
N ILE A 56 -11.32 -3.69 -18.77
CA ILE A 56 -11.09 -3.45 -20.19
C ILE A 56 -10.01 -4.42 -20.69
N GLU A 57 -10.31 -5.12 -21.78
CA GLU A 57 -9.38 -6.02 -22.45
C GLU A 57 -9.08 -5.53 -23.86
N ASN A 58 -7.79 -5.44 -24.20
CA ASN A 58 -7.29 -4.93 -25.47
C ASN A 58 -7.63 -3.44 -25.77
N GLY A 59 -8.05 -2.67 -24.74
CA GLY A 59 -8.46 -1.28 -24.91
C GLY A 59 -7.30 -0.28 -24.94
N GLY A 60 -6.12 -0.67 -24.43
CA GLY A 60 -4.98 0.24 -24.37
C GLY A 60 -5.35 1.59 -23.73
N SER A 61 -4.68 2.64 -24.14
CA SER A 61 -4.94 4.03 -23.69
C SER A 61 -6.06 4.74 -24.46
N TRP A 62 -6.71 4.07 -25.40
CA TRP A 62 -7.70 4.73 -26.28
C TRP A 62 -9.15 4.54 -25.82
N LEU A 63 -9.41 3.65 -24.89
CA LEU A 63 -10.71 3.32 -24.36
C LEU A 63 -10.70 3.54 -22.84
N THR A 64 -11.63 4.32 -22.37
CA THR A 64 -11.83 4.61 -20.95
C THR A 64 -13.29 4.44 -20.55
N THR A 65 -13.55 4.24 -19.26
CA THR A 65 -14.91 4.15 -18.72
C THR A 65 -15.06 5.11 -17.55
N SER A 66 -16.26 5.65 -17.35
CA SER A 66 -16.55 6.60 -16.26
C SER A 66 -16.47 5.96 -14.87
N ARG A 67 -16.45 4.64 -14.78
CA ARG A 67 -16.24 3.87 -13.55
C ARG A 67 -15.83 2.46 -13.89
N THR A 68 -15.14 1.81 -12.98
CA THR A 68 -14.70 0.41 -13.12
C THR A 68 -15.51 -0.57 -12.26
N TYR A 69 -16.36 -0.05 -11.38
CA TYR A 69 -17.23 -0.85 -10.51
C TYR A 69 -18.49 -0.06 -10.10
N GLY A 70 -19.45 -0.74 -9.47
CA GLY A 70 -20.63 -0.14 -8.87
C GLY A 70 -21.29 -1.05 -7.85
N LYS A 71 -22.03 -0.47 -6.92
CA LYS A 71 -22.70 -1.18 -5.82
C LYS A 71 -24.12 -1.64 -6.18
N THR A 72 -24.73 -0.98 -7.16
CA THR A 72 -26.11 -1.23 -7.65
C THR A 72 -26.17 -0.95 -9.14
N SER A 73 -27.38 -0.90 -9.70
CA SER A 73 -27.59 -0.50 -11.11
C SER A 73 -27.01 0.89 -11.38
N ALA A 74 -26.29 1.03 -12.50
CA ALA A 74 -25.62 2.28 -12.86
C ALA A 74 -25.50 2.43 -14.37
N THR A 75 -25.24 3.66 -14.82
CA THR A 75 -24.82 3.95 -16.19
C THR A 75 -23.32 4.12 -16.21
N VAL A 76 -22.66 3.46 -17.15
CA VAL A 76 -21.21 3.59 -17.41
C VAL A 76 -21.03 4.31 -18.73
N GLU A 77 -20.36 5.44 -18.72
CA GLU A 77 -19.93 6.09 -19.94
C GLU A 77 -18.68 5.39 -20.46
N VAL A 78 -18.66 5.10 -21.73
CA VAL A 78 -17.54 4.49 -22.45
C VAL A 78 -17.04 5.50 -23.45
N SER A 79 -15.84 5.99 -23.25
CA SER A 79 -15.22 7.03 -24.07
C SER A 79 -14.06 6.47 -24.88
N VAL A 80 -13.96 6.89 -26.12
CA VAL A 80 -12.87 6.54 -27.02
C VAL A 80 -12.18 7.82 -27.52
N THR A 81 -10.85 7.79 -27.60
CA THR A 81 -10.09 8.85 -28.26
C THR A 81 -10.27 8.75 -29.78
N ALA A 82 -10.02 9.84 -30.51
CA ALA A 82 -10.02 9.80 -31.96
C ALA A 82 -9.04 8.73 -32.46
N ASN A 83 -9.40 8.04 -33.55
CA ASN A 83 -8.67 6.93 -34.13
C ASN A 83 -8.15 7.26 -35.53
N SER A 84 -6.95 6.85 -35.87
CA SER A 84 -6.34 6.96 -37.19
C SER A 84 -5.16 5.98 -37.28
N PRO A 85 -4.90 5.38 -38.43
CA PRO A 85 -5.73 5.27 -39.64
C PRO A 85 -6.54 3.95 -39.74
N GLU A 86 -6.37 3.02 -38.78
CA GLU A 86 -7.01 1.70 -38.84
C GLU A 86 -8.14 1.55 -37.82
N ALA A 87 -9.18 0.78 -38.15
CA ALA A 87 -10.22 0.43 -37.20
C ALA A 87 -9.64 -0.40 -36.06
N ARG A 88 -10.16 -0.20 -34.83
CA ARG A 88 -9.72 -0.90 -33.63
C ARG A 88 -10.92 -1.42 -32.83
N SER A 89 -10.66 -2.42 -32.01
CA SER A 89 -11.69 -2.99 -31.14
C SER A 89 -11.12 -3.39 -29.78
N ALA A 90 -11.97 -3.39 -28.77
CA ALA A 90 -11.67 -3.82 -27.41
C ALA A 90 -12.89 -4.49 -26.79
N GLU A 91 -12.72 -5.13 -25.67
CA GLU A 91 -13.78 -5.74 -24.88
C GLU A 91 -13.80 -5.15 -23.47
N ILE A 92 -15.01 -4.87 -22.97
CA ILE A 92 -15.23 -4.51 -21.56
C ILE A 92 -15.99 -5.68 -20.93
N VAL A 93 -15.36 -6.35 -19.99
CA VAL A 93 -15.95 -7.50 -19.28
C VAL A 93 -16.50 -7.02 -17.95
N PHE A 94 -17.81 -7.00 -17.81
CA PHE A 94 -18.52 -6.75 -16.57
C PHE A 94 -18.72 -8.03 -15.80
N SER A 95 -18.50 -8.01 -14.50
CA SER A 95 -18.62 -9.19 -13.64
C SER A 95 -19.36 -8.87 -12.34
N SER A 96 -20.20 -9.79 -11.87
CA SER A 96 -20.90 -9.72 -10.59
C SER A 96 -21.23 -11.13 -10.10
N ALA A 97 -20.89 -11.47 -8.87
CA ALA A 97 -21.20 -12.74 -8.21
C ALA A 97 -21.02 -14.01 -9.08
N GLY A 98 -19.94 -14.04 -9.89
CA GLY A 98 -19.60 -15.18 -10.76
C GLY A 98 -20.34 -15.20 -12.10
N GLN A 99 -21.12 -14.16 -12.42
CA GLN A 99 -21.67 -13.92 -13.76
C GLN A 99 -20.77 -12.91 -14.48
N SER A 100 -20.70 -12.96 -15.80
CA SER A 100 -20.02 -11.97 -16.62
C SER A 100 -20.78 -11.67 -17.91
N VAL A 101 -20.70 -10.41 -18.34
CA VAL A 101 -21.23 -9.91 -19.61
C VAL A 101 -20.14 -9.12 -20.29
N THR A 102 -19.84 -9.47 -21.55
CA THR A 102 -18.86 -8.74 -22.36
C THR A 102 -19.55 -7.73 -23.25
N VAL A 103 -19.06 -6.50 -23.27
CA VAL A 103 -19.43 -5.44 -24.20
C VAL A 103 -18.29 -5.26 -25.19
N THR A 104 -18.56 -5.49 -26.46
CA THR A 104 -17.57 -5.25 -27.53
C THR A 104 -17.61 -3.78 -27.93
N VAL A 105 -16.47 -3.13 -27.99
CA VAL A 105 -16.30 -1.73 -28.44
C VAL A 105 -15.53 -1.72 -29.74
N ASN A 106 -16.18 -1.26 -30.80
CA ASN A 106 -15.59 -1.11 -32.12
C ASN A 106 -15.47 0.37 -32.46
N GLN A 107 -14.30 0.77 -32.96
CA GLN A 107 -14.12 2.12 -33.48
C GLN A 107 -13.60 2.08 -34.93
N ALA A 108 -14.31 2.74 -35.80
CA ALA A 108 -13.89 2.88 -37.20
C ALA A 108 -12.58 3.66 -37.34
N ALA A 109 -11.91 3.51 -38.46
CA ALA A 109 -10.79 4.38 -38.82
C ALA A 109 -11.28 5.83 -38.96
N GLY A 110 -10.47 6.77 -38.51
CA GLY A 110 -10.76 8.19 -38.58
C GLY A 110 -9.48 9.04 -38.76
N ASN A 111 -9.63 10.33 -38.88
CA ASN A 111 -8.52 11.27 -38.85
C ASN A 111 -8.48 11.85 -37.44
N ALA A 112 -7.46 11.53 -36.67
CA ALA A 112 -7.24 12.14 -35.36
C ALA A 112 -6.88 13.62 -35.54
N GLU A 113 -7.62 14.53 -34.91
CA GLU A 113 -7.11 15.88 -34.66
C GLU A 113 -6.06 15.83 -33.56
N GLU A 114 -4.88 16.35 -33.86
CA GLU A 114 -3.73 16.32 -32.99
C GLU A 114 -3.81 17.38 -31.90
N THR A 115 -3.70 16.97 -30.63
CA THR A 115 -3.37 17.88 -29.52
C THR A 115 -1.86 18.04 -29.46
N VAL A 116 -1.35 19.13 -29.98
CA VAL A 116 0.09 19.39 -30.01
C VAL A 116 0.60 19.79 -28.64
N GLU A 117 1.50 19.00 -28.05
CA GLU A 117 2.18 19.34 -26.78
C GLU A 117 3.02 20.62 -26.95
N LYS A 118 2.83 21.55 -26.00
CA LYS A 118 3.59 22.80 -25.92
C LYS A 118 4.70 22.63 -24.88
N GLY A 119 5.94 22.54 -25.24
CA GLY A 119 7.05 22.51 -24.31
C GLY A 119 8.40 22.57 -25.02
N GLU A 120 9.43 23.09 -24.34
CA GLU A 120 10.80 22.98 -24.80
C GLU A 120 11.38 21.63 -24.39
N PHE A 121 11.58 20.78 -25.38
CA PHE A 121 12.33 19.53 -25.21
C PHE A 121 13.67 19.69 -25.93
N TYR A 122 14.72 19.15 -25.36
CA TYR A 122 16.02 19.05 -26.01
C TYR A 122 16.68 17.73 -25.64
N PRO A 123 17.44 17.08 -26.57
CA PRO A 123 18.06 15.80 -26.25
C PRO A 123 18.95 15.86 -25.00
N ASP A 124 18.94 14.80 -24.20
CA ASP A 124 19.81 14.67 -23.05
C ASP A 124 21.27 14.83 -23.48
N PRO A 125 22.10 15.66 -22.83
CA PRO A 125 23.49 15.81 -23.12
C PRO A 125 24.27 14.49 -23.19
N ALA A 126 23.90 13.48 -22.41
CA ALA A 126 24.51 12.14 -22.46
C ALA A 126 24.24 11.40 -23.78
N SER A 127 23.17 11.75 -24.51
CA SER A 127 22.89 11.20 -25.84
C SER A 127 23.87 11.67 -26.90
N CYS A 128 24.57 12.80 -26.66
CA CYS A 128 25.47 13.47 -27.58
C CYS A 128 24.82 13.90 -28.88
N ILE A 129 23.51 14.11 -28.88
CA ILE A 129 22.71 14.56 -30.03
C ILE A 129 22.44 16.07 -29.88
N ASP A 130 22.84 16.82 -30.91
CA ASP A 130 22.53 18.23 -31.04
C ASP A 130 21.63 18.46 -32.25
N VAL A 131 20.77 19.46 -32.21
CA VAL A 131 19.88 19.85 -33.31
C VAL A 131 20.14 21.32 -33.66
N ASP A 132 20.36 21.60 -34.91
CA ASP A 132 20.71 22.93 -35.39
C ASP A 132 19.75 23.35 -36.54
N PRO A 133 18.94 24.40 -36.35
CA PRO A 133 18.81 25.21 -35.13
C PRO A 133 18.21 24.42 -33.93
N VAL A 134 18.52 24.86 -32.73
CA VAL A 134 18.11 24.18 -31.43
C VAL A 134 16.62 23.91 -31.33
N CYS A 135 15.79 24.75 -31.94
CA CYS A 135 14.37 24.52 -32.11
C CYS A 135 14.05 24.69 -33.60
N PRO A 136 14.07 23.61 -34.41
CA PRO A 136 13.93 23.71 -35.84
C PRO A 136 12.51 24.16 -36.23
N ASP A 137 12.43 24.96 -37.29
CA ASP A 137 11.17 25.34 -37.92
C ASP A 137 10.72 24.23 -38.87
N ALA A 138 9.49 23.76 -38.74
CA ALA A 138 8.94 22.69 -39.57
C ALA A 138 9.04 22.93 -41.08
N ASP A 139 8.97 24.18 -41.49
CA ASP A 139 9.00 24.59 -42.90
C ASP A 139 10.42 25.05 -43.36
N LYS A 140 11.46 24.74 -42.59
CA LYS A 140 12.86 24.97 -42.91
C LYS A 140 13.72 23.70 -42.76
N PRO A 141 14.91 23.63 -43.38
CA PRO A 141 15.82 22.53 -43.10
C PRO A 141 16.43 22.63 -41.70
N CYS A 142 16.80 21.51 -41.14
CA CYS A 142 17.65 21.45 -39.96
C CYS A 142 18.69 20.35 -40.05
N THR A 143 19.70 20.41 -39.17
CA THR A 143 20.79 19.42 -39.12
C THR A 143 20.79 18.79 -37.72
N ILE A 144 20.77 17.47 -37.71
CA ILE A 144 21.01 16.69 -36.49
C ILE A 144 22.50 16.38 -36.48
N LYS A 145 23.18 16.78 -35.42
CA LYS A 145 24.60 16.52 -35.18
C LYS A 145 24.78 15.47 -34.09
N PHE A 146 25.70 14.57 -34.28
CA PHE A 146 26.01 13.56 -33.28
C PHE A 146 27.52 13.55 -33.01
N ASN A 147 27.90 13.92 -31.79
CA ASN A 147 29.27 14.12 -31.34
C ASN A 147 29.54 13.31 -30.07
N PRO A 148 29.61 11.96 -30.13
CA PRO A 148 29.75 11.12 -28.96
C PRO A 148 31.06 11.38 -28.20
N THR A 149 30.90 11.47 -26.85
CA THR A 149 32.01 11.50 -25.90
C THR A 149 32.40 10.09 -25.47
N SER A 150 33.49 9.94 -24.74
CA SER A 150 34.01 8.63 -24.30
C SER A 150 33.00 7.77 -23.55
N ASP A 151 31.98 8.38 -22.96
CA ASP A 151 30.95 7.70 -22.13
C ASP A 151 29.77 7.25 -22.98
N ASN A 152 29.69 7.68 -24.24
CA ASN A 152 28.61 7.28 -25.13
C ASN A 152 28.89 5.93 -25.79
N PRO A 153 27.92 5.00 -25.88
CA PRO A 153 28.11 3.66 -26.45
C PRO A 153 28.64 3.63 -27.91
N LEU A 154 28.42 4.70 -28.67
CA LEU A 154 28.87 4.83 -30.06
C LEU A 154 30.19 5.59 -30.21
N TYR A 155 30.88 5.94 -29.11
CA TYR A 155 32.20 6.56 -29.19
C TYR A 155 33.22 5.64 -29.85
N GLY A 156 33.99 6.17 -30.80
CA GLY A 156 34.98 5.38 -31.54
C GLY A 156 34.36 4.35 -32.50
N HIS A 157 33.08 4.39 -32.79
CA HIS A 157 32.43 3.51 -33.74
C HIS A 157 32.98 3.73 -35.14
N THR A 158 33.41 2.65 -35.80
CA THR A 158 34.04 2.69 -37.13
C THR A 158 33.09 2.39 -38.28
N GLY A 159 31.90 1.88 -37.98
CA GLY A 159 30.86 1.58 -38.97
C GLY A 159 29.96 2.80 -39.27
N GLU A 160 29.06 2.60 -40.22
CA GLU A 160 28.08 3.61 -40.59
C GLU A 160 27.02 3.77 -39.48
N LEU A 161 26.54 5.00 -39.25
CA LEU A 161 25.50 5.34 -38.29
C LEU A 161 24.22 5.79 -38.98
N TYR A 162 23.10 5.44 -38.34
CA TYR A 162 21.78 5.74 -38.86
C TYR A 162 20.90 6.37 -37.76
N ALA A 163 19.98 7.21 -38.17
CA ALA A 163 18.93 7.69 -37.27
C ALA A 163 17.75 6.72 -37.25
N HIS A 164 17.11 6.65 -36.09
CA HIS A 164 15.71 6.32 -36.00
C HIS A 164 15.02 7.58 -35.47
N LEU A 165 14.16 8.16 -36.26
CA LEU A 165 13.58 9.47 -35.96
C LEU A 165 12.16 9.58 -36.51
N GLY A 166 11.37 10.47 -35.90
CA GLY A 166 9.99 10.68 -36.28
C GLY A 166 9.43 11.99 -35.72
N VAL A 167 8.21 12.33 -36.12
CA VAL A 167 7.42 13.38 -35.50
C VAL A 167 6.62 12.77 -34.35
N VAL A 168 6.53 13.46 -33.22
CA VAL A 168 5.68 13.01 -32.10
C VAL A 168 4.30 13.59 -32.27
N VAL A 169 3.28 12.72 -32.36
CA VAL A 169 1.87 13.04 -32.56
C VAL A 169 1.09 12.20 -31.54
N ASP A 170 0.31 12.84 -30.67
CA ASP A 170 -0.45 12.15 -29.60
C ASP A 170 0.43 11.26 -28.69
N GLY A 171 1.64 11.70 -28.42
CA GLY A 171 2.60 10.95 -27.63
C GLY A 171 3.30 9.79 -28.36
N GLU A 172 2.94 9.52 -29.62
CA GLU A 172 3.50 8.44 -30.43
C GLU A 172 4.42 8.94 -31.54
N TRP A 173 5.36 8.11 -31.94
CA TRP A 173 6.21 8.36 -33.11
C TRP A 173 5.44 8.12 -34.39
N LYS A 174 5.33 9.14 -35.21
CA LYS A 174 4.70 9.08 -36.55
C LYS A 174 5.65 9.54 -37.62
N TYR A 175 5.32 9.23 -38.85
CA TYR A 175 6.11 9.59 -40.04
C TYR A 175 7.59 9.17 -39.96
N VAL A 176 7.83 8.01 -39.33
CA VAL A 176 9.19 7.43 -39.22
C VAL A 176 9.69 7.03 -40.58
N PRO A 177 10.79 7.63 -41.10
CA PRO A 177 11.25 7.41 -42.50
C PRO A 177 11.78 6.02 -42.80
N SER A 178 12.19 5.27 -41.76
CA SER A 178 12.81 3.96 -41.92
C SER A 178 12.66 3.12 -40.67
N ASP A 179 12.44 1.82 -40.81
CA ASP A 179 12.28 0.87 -39.71
C ASP A 179 13.61 0.68 -38.94
N TRP A 180 13.46 0.26 -37.68
CA TRP A 180 14.60 -0.03 -36.82
C TRP A 180 15.50 -1.12 -37.42
N GLY A 181 16.82 -0.89 -37.41
CA GLY A 181 17.84 -1.85 -37.94
C GLY A 181 17.97 -1.88 -39.46
N THR A 182 17.25 -1.03 -40.22
CA THR A 182 17.41 -0.90 -41.65
C THR A 182 18.46 0.15 -42.01
N THR A 183 19.12 -0.02 -43.16
CA THR A 183 20.18 0.86 -43.67
C THR A 183 19.63 1.70 -44.83
N ASP A 184 18.71 2.60 -44.55
CA ASP A 184 18.12 3.52 -45.53
C ASP A 184 18.99 4.77 -45.64
N GLU A 185 19.32 5.19 -46.88
CA GLU A 185 20.13 6.40 -47.16
C GLU A 185 19.44 7.66 -46.59
N LYS A 186 18.13 7.69 -46.46
CA LYS A 186 17.39 8.83 -45.97
C LYS A 186 17.70 9.13 -44.49
N VAL A 187 18.03 8.12 -43.67
CA VAL A 187 18.35 8.23 -42.26
C VAL A 187 19.85 7.98 -41.96
N HIS A 188 20.69 7.99 -43.02
CA HIS A 188 22.12 7.73 -42.89
C HIS A 188 22.88 8.99 -42.48
N PHE A 189 23.62 8.90 -41.38
CA PHE A 189 24.49 9.95 -40.88
C PHE A 189 25.78 10.02 -41.74
N LYS A 190 26.14 11.21 -42.18
CA LYS A 190 27.42 11.45 -42.84
C LYS A 190 28.52 11.75 -41.84
N LYS A 191 29.61 10.97 -41.87
CA LYS A 191 30.76 11.24 -41.03
C LYS A 191 31.46 12.51 -41.52
N VAL A 192 31.61 13.52 -40.64
CA VAL A 192 32.28 14.79 -40.95
C VAL A 192 33.65 14.89 -40.30
N ALA A 193 33.89 14.19 -39.20
CA ALA A 193 35.18 14.04 -38.54
C ALA A 193 35.18 12.78 -37.68
N ASP A 194 36.29 12.48 -37.00
CA ASP A 194 36.34 11.42 -36.01
C ASP A 194 35.40 11.77 -34.84
N ASN A 195 34.53 10.82 -34.50
CA ASN A 195 33.44 11.02 -33.52
C ASN A 195 32.54 12.22 -33.83
N SER A 196 32.28 12.49 -35.10
CA SER A 196 31.38 13.56 -35.50
C SER A 196 30.63 13.19 -36.77
N TRP A 197 29.30 13.23 -36.70
CA TRP A 197 28.38 12.89 -37.78
C TRP A 197 27.26 13.93 -37.90
N GLU A 198 26.73 14.08 -39.11
CA GLU A 198 25.62 14.98 -39.39
C GLU A 198 24.56 14.30 -40.27
N LEU A 199 23.28 14.60 -39.97
CA LEU A 199 22.12 14.25 -40.79
C LEU A 199 21.31 15.49 -41.10
N GLU A 200 21.18 15.85 -42.40
CA GLU A 200 20.34 16.98 -42.82
C GLU A 200 18.88 16.54 -43.06
N LEU A 201 17.95 17.17 -42.39
CA LEU A 201 16.51 17.07 -42.69
C LEU A 201 16.14 18.14 -43.70
N LYS A 202 16.06 17.77 -44.95
CA LYS A 202 15.85 18.70 -46.10
C LYS A 202 14.92 18.13 -47.17
N PRO A 203 14.26 18.97 -47.99
CA PRO A 203 14.43 20.44 -48.09
C PRO A 203 13.82 21.22 -46.90
N THR A 204 12.82 20.70 -46.22
CA THR A 204 12.27 21.17 -44.94
C THR A 204 12.08 19.97 -44.03
N VAL A 205 11.94 20.19 -42.70
CA VAL A 205 11.59 19.15 -41.74
C VAL A 205 10.27 18.48 -42.15
N ARG A 206 9.27 19.25 -42.50
CA ARG A 206 7.94 18.78 -42.95
C ARG A 206 8.03 17.85 -44.16
N GLU A 207 8.77 18.28 -45.20
CA GLU A 207 8.91 17.48 -46.41
C GLU A 207 9.78 16.25 -46.21
N TYR A 208 10.78 16.33 -45.34
CA TYR A 208 11.61 15.19 -44.96
C TYR A 208 10.77 14.07 -44.36
N PHE A 209 9.88 14.39 -43.38
CA PHE A 209 9.00 13.43 -42.77
C PHE A 209 7.75 13.10 -43.59
N GLN A 210 7.48 13.86 -44.64
CA GLN A 210 6.25 13.74 -45.46
C GLN A 210 4.97 13.89 -44.63
N SER A 211 5.01 14.73 -43.60
CA SER A 211 3.93 14.90 -42.62
C SER A 211 2.73 15.70 -43.17
N GLY A 212 2.80 16.25 -44.38
CA GLY A 212 1.71 17.00 -45.04
C GLY A 212 1.27 18.21 -44.19
N GLU A 213 -0.02 18.26 -43.85
CA GLU A 213 -0.57 19.35 -43.04
C GLU A 213 -0.46 19.10 -41.53
N THR A 214 0.04 17.93 -41.10
CA THR A 214 0.19 17.61 -39.67
C THR A 214 1.15 18.62 -39.03
N PRO A 215 0.77 19.30 -37.94
CA PRO A 215 1.64 20.18 -37.20
C PRO A 215 2.84 19.45 -36.61
N ILE A 216 4.03 20.05 -36.66
CA ILE A 216 5.26 19.51 -36.11
C ILE A 216 5.76 20.42 -35.00
N ASN A 217 5.59 20.00 -33.74
CA ASN A 217 6.11 20.74 -32.59
C ASN A 217 7.13 19.93 -31.77
N LYS A 218 7.29 18.64 -32.08
CA LYS A 218 8.21 17.78 -31.37
C LYS A 218 8.74 16.67 -32.29
N LEU A 219 10.06 16.53 -32.30
CA LEU A 219 10.78 15.46 -33.02
C LEU A 219 11.30 14.45 -32.01
N ALA A 220 11.30 13.18 -32.38
CA ALA A 220 11.95 12.11 -31.62
C ALA A 220 13.17 11.62 -32.42
N ILE A 221 14.31 11.36 -31.77
CA ILE A 221 15.59 11.10 -32.39
C ILE A 221 16.36 10.04 -31.58
N ILE A 222 16.85 9.00 -32.27
CA ILE A 222 17.84 8.06 -31.73
C ILE A 222 18.92 7.86 -32.79
N VAL A 223 20.19 7.88 -32.43
CA VAL A 223 21.31 7.49 -33.27
C VAL A 223 21.70 6.04 -32.96
N ARG A 224 21.90 5.22 -33.99
CA ARG A 224 22.18 3.79 -33.87
C ARG A 224 23.21 3.27 -34.88
N SER A 225 23.81 2.11 -34.54
CA SER A 225 24.61 1.33 -35.50
C SER A 225 23.75 0.79 -36.65
N ALA A 226 24.38 0.37 -37.75
CA ALA A 226 23.69 -0.16 -38.93
C ALA A 226 22.77 -1.34 -38.63
N ASP A 227 23.16 -2.22 -37.72
CA ASP A 227 22.42 -3.39 -37.28
C ASP A 227 21.41 -3.08 -36.13
N GLY A 228 21.39 -1.85 -35.61
CA GLY A 228 20.52 -1.43 -34.50
C GLY A 228 20.90 -1.97 -33.14
N ASN A 229 22.03 -2.66 -33.00
CA ASN A 229 22.44 -3.29 -31.73
C ASN A 229 23.06 -2.30 -30.72
N ILE A 230 23.62 -1.18 -31.20
CA ILE A 230 24.19 -0.12 -30.39
C ILE A 230 23.44 1.17 -30.69
N LYS A 231 23.01 1.87 -29.67
CA LYS A 231 22.29 3.16 -29.76
C LYS A 231 22.94 4.24 -28.89
N SER A 232 22.70 5.49 -29.22
CA SER A 232 23.27 6.65 -28.54
C SER A 232 22.81 6.83 -27.11
N HIS A 233 21.59 6.33 -26.76
CA HIS A 233 20.98 6.46 -25.45
C HIS A 233 19.87 5.44 -25.29
N ASP A 234 19.57 5.02 -24.06
CA ASP A 234 18.53 4.02 -23.78
C ASP A 234 17.11 4.58 -23.87
N ALA A 235 16.92 5.83 -23.44
CA ALA A 235 15.63 6.51 -23.54
C ALA A 235 15.47 7.27 -24.87
N ASP A 236 14.23 7.46 -25.29
CA ASP A 236 13.89 8.29 -26.43
C ASP A 236 14.36 9.73 -26.22
N GLN A 237 14.93 10.35 -27.26
CA GLN A 237 15.38 11.73 -27.22
C GLN A 237 14.43 12.62 -28.00
N PHE A 238 14.05 13.74 -27.42
CA PHE A 238 13.07 14.64 -28.00
C PHE A 238 13.64 16.02 -28.23
N CYS A 239 13.19 16.69 -29.30
CA CYS A 239 13.49 18.06 -29.60
C CYS A 239 12.24 18.82 -29.98
N SER A 240 11.99 19.96 -29.33
CA SER A 240 10.90 20.88 -29.72
C SER A 240 11.15 21.46 -31.09
N ALA A 241 10.07 21.64 -31.86
CA ALA A 241 10.11 22.29 -33.16
C ALA A 241 9.07 23.44 -33.21
N THR A 242 9.29 24.45 -34.00
CA THR A 242 8.33 25.50 -34.32
C THR A 242 7.61 25.20 -35.63
N ASP A 243 6.31 25.49 -35.66
CA ASP A 243 5.52 25.30 -36.88
C ASP A 243 4.64 26.52 -37.09
N SER A 244 4.76 27.17 -38.26
CA SER A 244 3.96 28.36 -38.62
C SER A 244 2.48 28.07 -38.71
N LYS A 245 2.09 26.78 -38.90
CA LYS A 245 0.70 26.32 -38.87
C LYS A 245 0.18 26.14 -37.44
N TYR A 246 1.08 26.14 -36.46
CA TYR A 246 0.77 26.03 -35.05
C TYR A 246 1.11 27.33 -34.33
N LYS A 247 0.09 28.16 -34.09
CA LYS A 247 0.23 29.35 -33.26
C LYS A 247 -0.19 29.05 -31.85
N ALA A 248 0.76 28.76 -30.97
CA ALA A 248 0.52 28.88 -29.56
C ALA A 248 0.16 30.32 -29.21
N GLU A 249 -0.96 30.58 -28.56
CA GLU A 249 -1.15 31.85 -27.87
C GLU A 249 -0.10 31.96 -26.78
N VAL A 250 0.86 32.88 -26.98
CA VAL A 250 1.87 33.15 -25.95
C VAL A 250 1.18 33.94 -24.86
N PHE A 251 0.95 33.27 -23.71
CA PHE A 251 0.43 33.98 -22.54
C PHE A 251 1.47 34.98 -22.04
N VAL A 252 1.05 36.24 -21.94
CA VAL A 252 1.85 37.31 -21.34
C VAL A 252 1.29 37.60 -19.95
N PRO A 253 2.03 37.25 -18.87
CA PRO A 253 1.55 37.49 -17.50
C PRO A 253 1.43 39.00 -17.21
N ASP A 254 0.55 39.34 -16.27
CA ASP A 254 0.48 40.67 -15.70
C ASP A 254 1.83 41.05 -15.06
N PRO A 255 2.16 42.35 -15.05
CA PRO A 255 3.35 42.81 -14.34
C PRO A 255 3.31 42.40 -12.86
N LEU A 256 4.43 41.89 -12.36
CA LEU A 256 4.57 41.51 -10.94
C LEU A 256 4.31 42.71 -10.04
N VAL A 257 3.34 42.59 -9.13
CA VAL A 257 3.02 43.55 -8.10
C VAL A 257 3.55 43.08 -6.76
N THR A 258 4.53 43.75 -6.22
CA THR A 258 5.07 43.47 -4.88
C THR A 258 4.23 44.20 -3.84
N LYS A 259 3.69 43.46 -2.85
CA LYS A 259 2.87 44.00 -1.77
C LYS A 259 3.06 43.16 -0.50
N LYS A 260 3.19 43.84 0.65
CA LYS A 260 3.34 43.13 1.94
C LYS A 260 2.07 42.33 2.27
N LEU A 261 2.31 41.13 2.81
CA LEU A 261 1.26 40.28 3.36
C LEU A 261 0.56 41.02 4.52
N PRO A 262 -0.80 41.03 4.58
CA PRO A 262 -1.52 41.60 5.74
C PRO A 262 -1.10 40.90 7.04
N GLU A 263 -1.14 41.67 8.16
CA GLU A 263 -0.86 41.11 9.48
C GLU A 263 -1.96 40.11 9.90
N GLY A 264 -1.57 39.05 10.59
CA GLY A 264 -2.49 38.06 11.16
C GLY A 264 -3.00 36.98 10.21
N VAL A 265 -2.62 37.00 8.91
CA VAL A 265 -2.96 35.92 7.98
C VAL A 265 -1.89 34.82 7.99
N GLN A 266 -2.33 33.59 7.80
CA GLN A 266 -1.48 32.39 7.76
C GLN A 266 -1.38 31.84 6.32
N HIS A 267 -0.43 30.95 6.07
CA HIS A 267 -0.37 30.17 4.83
C HIS A 267 -1.65 29.35 4.65
N GLY A 268 -2.14 29.26 3.40
CA GLY A 268 -3.39 28.63 3.05
C GLY A 268 -4.57 29.60 2.97
N ILE A 269 -5.75 29.15 3.27
CA ILE A 269 -7.04 29.86 3.11
C ILE A 269 -7.39 30.57 4.41
N ASN A 270 -7.63 31.91 4.35
CA ASN A 270 -8.01 32.70 5.51
C ASN A 270 -9.38 33.34 5.26
N TYR A 271 -10.35 33.05 6.10
CA TYR A 271 -11.70 33.60 6.06
C TYR A 271 -11.74 34.91 6.86
N ASN A 272 -12.05 36.02 6.21
CA ASN A 272 -12.10 37.33 6.84
C ASN A 272 -13.52 37.63 7.38
N SER A 273 -13.59 38.44 8.42
CA SER A 273 -14.87 38.80 9.07
C SER A 273 -15.83 39.60 8.18
N ASP A 274 -15.35 40.16 7.08
CA ASP A 274 -16.14 40.89 6.09
C ASP A 274 -16.68 39.98 4.96
N GLY A 275 -16.40 38.66 5.02
CA GLY A 275 -16.81 37.68 4.03
C GLY A 275 -15.86 37.54 2.85
N SER A 276 -14.77 38.30 2.81
CA SER A 276 -13.70 38.08 1.85
C SER A 276 -12.81 36.91 2.26
N VAL A 277 -12.04 36.36 1.30
CA VAL A 277 -11.11 35.26 1.54
C VAL A 277 -9.71 35.67 1.12
N THR A 278 -8.74 35.52 2.02
CA THR A 278 -7.32 35.76 1.70
C THR A 278 -6.61 34.44 1.49
N PHE A 279 -6.03 34.27 0.32
CA PHE A 279 -5.21 33.12 -0.06
C PHE A 279 -3.75 33.48 0.07
N VAL A 280 -2.96 32.62 0.74
CA VAL A 280 -1.53 32.83 0.96
C VAL A 280 -0.76 31.58 0.60
N PHE A 281 0.13 31.69 -0.38
CA PHE A 281 0.84 30.56 -0.97
C PHE A 281 2.36 30.83 -0.94
N TYR A 282 3.12 30.02 -0.18
CA TYR A 282 4.58 30.14 -0.11
C TYR A 282 5.24 29.58 -1.37
N ASP A 283 6.23 30.31 -1.89
CA ASP A 283 6.92 29.96 -3.12
C ASP A 283 8.38 30.46 -3.11
N GLN A 284 9.23 29.75 -2.40
CA GLN A 284 10.69 29.92 -2.51
C GLN A 284 11.40 28.57 -2.46
N ASP A 285 12.39 28.39 -3.35
CA ASP A 285 13.31 27.27 -3.29
C ASP A 285 14.41 27.45 -2.23
N THR A 286 15.33 26.49 -2.10
CA THR A 286 16.44 26.54 -1.13
C THR A 286 17.40 27.72 -1.30
N VAL A 287 17.38 28.41 -2.44
CA VAL A 287 18.21 29.60 -2.73
C VAL A 287 17.38 30.90 -2.82
N GLY A 288 16.11 30.84 -2.41
CA GLY A 288 15.21 32.00 -2.36
C GLY A 288 14.66 32.43 -3.72
N LYS A 289 14.65 31.56 -4.73
CA LYS A 289 13.98 31.83 -6.02
C LYS A 289 12.51 31.46 -5.93
N SER A 290 11.67 32.29 -6.54
CA SER A 290 10.23 32.07 -6.69
C SER A 290 9.88 31.86 -8.15
N HIS A 291 8.70 31.34 -8.43
CA HIS A 291 8.14 31.33 -9.78
C HIS A 291 7.91 32.75 -10.29
N LYS A 292 7.78 32.91 -11.60
CA LYS A 292 7.69 34.25 -12.21
C LYS A 292 6.39 34.98 -11.92
N TYR A 293 5.33 34.23 -11.73
CA TYR A 293 3.97 34.70 -11.42
C TYR A 293 3.17 33.61 -10.73
N CYS A 294 2.14 34.01 -10.04
CA CYS A 294 1.12 33.12 -9.51
C CYS A 294 -0.26 33.69 -9.83
N TYR A 295 -1.13 32.89 -10.44
CA TYR A 295 -2.54 33.18 -10.60
C TYR A 295 -3.35 32.21 -9.78
N ILE A 296 -4.38 32.74 -9.09
CA ILE A 296 -5.45 31.90 -8.56
C ILE A 296 -6.57 31.80 -9.60
N VAL A 297 -6.94 30.59 -9.92
CA VAL A 297 -8.03 30.30 -10.86
C VAL A 297 -9.05 29.40 -10.18
N GLY A 298 -10.31 29.55 -10.53
CA GLY A 298 -11.38 28.80 -9.91
C GLY A 298 -12.75 28.97 -10.55
N ASP A 299 -13.78 28.47 -9.90
CA ASP A 299 -15.15 28.50 -10.37
C ASP A 299 -15.69 29.92 -10.65
N TRP A 300 -15.09 30.94 -10.05
CA TRP A 300 -15.50 32.36 -10.22
C TRP A 300 -14.91 33.03 -11.45
N ASN A 301 -13.85 32.54 -12.05
CA ASN A 301 -13.18 33.16 -13.20
C ASN A 301 -13.05 32.20 -14.41
N ASN A 302 -13.85 31.10 -14.41
CA ASN A 302 -13.84 30.05 -15.43
C ASN A 302 -12.47 29.38 -15.62
N TRP A 303 -11.69 29.29 -14.55
CA TRP A 303 -10.36 28.65 -14.55
C TRP A 303 -9.34 29.34 -15.48
N GLU A 304 -9.57 30.61 -15.78
CA GLU A 304 -8.73 31.42 -16.67
C GLU A 304 -7.78 32.31 -15.85
N ARG A 305 -6.58 32.51 -16.36
CA ARG A 305 -5.61 33.49 -15.80
C ARG A 305 -6.06 34.88 -16.16
N LYS A 306 -6.84 35.51 -15.30
CA LYS A 306 -7.32 36.89 -15.44
C LYS A 306 -6.59 37.80 -14.45
N THR A 307 -6.52 39.10 -14.78
CA THR A 307 -5.84 40.12 -13.95
C THR A 307 -6.35 40.14 -12.50
N GLU A 308 -7.65 39.91 -12.28
CA GLU A 308 -8.25 39.84 -10.94
C GLU A 308 -7.77 38.64 -10.12
N GLY A 309 -7.23 37.62 -10.76
CA GLY A 309 -6.61 36.45 -10.10
C GLY A 309 -5.08 36.52 -10.01
N SER A 310 -4.45 37.59 -10.53
CA SER A 310 -3.00 37.79 -10.45
C SER A 310 -2.60 38.13 -9.01
N MET A 311 -1.79 37.24 -8.37
CA MET A 311 -1.47 37.37 -6.96
C MET A 311 -0.31 38.35 -6.72
N TYR A 312 -0.35 39.02 -5.57
CA TYR A 312 0.74 39.86 -5.09
C TYR A 312 1.87 39.01 -4.51
N PHE A 313 3.10 39.48 -4.64
CA PHE A 313 4.25 38.82 -4.05
C PHE A 313 4.84 39.59 -2.87
N ASP A 314 4.95 38.99 -1.71
CA ASP A 314 5.75 39.53 -0.58
C ASP A 314 7.13 38.86 -0.56
N GLY A 315 8.12 39.53 -1.15
CA GLY A 315 9.50 39.03 -1.20
C GLY A 315 10.18 38.91 0.19
N SER A 316 9.65 39.58 1.21
CA SER A 316 10.18 39.43 2.58
C SER A 316 9.70 38.18 3.30
N LYS A 317 8.58 37.62 2.83
CA LYS A 317 7.94 36.38 3.31
C LYS A 317 8.05 35.23 2.34
N GLY A 318 8.45 35.48 1.09
CA GLY A 318 8.57 34.48 0.06
C GLY A 318 7.21 33.88 -0.35
N CYS A 319 6.14 34.66 -0.32
CA CYS A 319 4.81 34.15 -0.57
C CYS A 319 4.01 35.03 -1.55
N TRP A 320 3.15 34.36 -2.31
CA TRP A 320 2.08 34.94 -3.07
C TRP A 320 0.85 35.09 -2.20
N TRP A 321 0.07 36.18 -2.39
CA TRP A 321 -1.16 36.35 -1.66
C TRP A 321 -2.16 37.22 -2.43
N ILE A 322 -3.46 37.00 -2.19
CA ILE A 322 -4.53 37.81 -2.72
C ILE A 322 -5.73 37.73 -1.79
N THR A 323 -6.49 38.81 -1.69
CA THR A 323 -7.80 38.80 -1.04
C THR A 323 -8.87 38.97 -2.11
N LEU A 324 -9.83 38.07 -2.14
CA LEU A 324 -10.96 38.09 -3.06
C LEU A 324 -12.27 38.21 -2.27
N ASP A 325 -13.24 38.88 -2.86
CA ASP A 325 -14.58 39.07 -2.33
C ASP A 325 -15.67 38.60 -3.31
N GLY A 326 -16.93 38.76 -2.90
CA GLY A 326 -18.07 38.45 -3.78
C GLY A 326 -18.45 36.97 -3.81
N PHE A 327 -17.93 36.16 -2.90
CA PHE A 327 -18.32 34.77 -2.74
C PHE A 327 -19.66 34.65 -2.01
N ASP A 328 -20.51 33.72 -2.48
CA ASP A 328 -21.66 33.23 -1.72
C ASP A 328 -21.14 32.36 -0.56
N ALA A 329 -21.37 32.77 0.66
CA ALA A 329 -20.79 32.17 1.83
C ALA A 329 -21.24 30.70 2.05
N ASP A 330 -22.42 30.33 1.55
CA ASP A 330 -23.00 28.98 1.70
C ASP A 330 -22.65 28.04 0.53
N LYS A 331 -21.94 28.57 -0.49
CA LYS A 331 -21.51 27.81 -1.65
C LYS A 331 -20.07 27.37 -1.53
N GLU A 332 -19.79 26.13 -1.91
CA GLU A 332 -18.44 25.64 -2.11
C GLU A 332 -17.86 26.16 -3.42
N TYR A 333 -16.63 26.62 -3.39
CA TYR A 333 -15.85 27.06 -4.53
C TYR A 333 -14.57 26.27 -4.67
N ARG A 334 -14.27 25.81 -5.89
CA ARG A 334 -13.05 25.09 -6.23
C ARG A 334 -12.04 26.03 -6.86
N PHE A 335 -10.78 25.82 -6.57
CA PHE A 335 -9.69 26.67 -7.06
C PHE A 335 -8.35 25.93 -7.18
N GLN A 336 -7.41 26.56 -7.87
CA GLN A 336 -6.08 26.07 -8.10
C GLN A 336 -5.12 27.25 -8.30
N TYR A 337 -3.84 27.06 -7.96
CA TYR A 337 -2.79 28.01 -8.32
C TYR A 337 -2.12 27.59 -9.65
N ARG A 338 -1.80 28.59 -10.47
CA ARG A 338 -1.03 28.41 -11.70
C ARG A 338 0.27 29.20 -11.58
N LEU A 339 1.39 28.49 -11.42
CA LEU A 339 2.72 29.06 -11.20
C LEU A 339 3.47 29.14 -12.53
N GLY A 340 4.03 30.29 -12.84
CA GLY A 340 4.74 30.54 -14.10
C GLY A 340 6.20 30.07 -14.05
N ASN A 341 6.51 29.06 -14.89
CA ASN A 341 7.87 28.58 -15.05
C ASN A 341 8.75 29.47 -15.94
N ALA A 342 10.06 29.26 -15.90
CA ALA A 342 11.01 29.97 -16.75
C ALA A 342 10.77 29.72 -18.25
N SER A 343 10.26 28.55 -18.61
CA SER A 343 9.92 28.13 -19.97
C SER A 343 8.64 28.77 -20.53
N GLY A 344 7.86 29.51 -19.72
CA GLY A 344 6.55 30.06 -20.12
C GLY A 344 5.40 29.09 -19.96
N THR A 345 5.63 27.87 -19.43
CA THR A 345 4.60 26.92 -19.07
C THR A 345 4.11 27.17 -17.65
N ASP A 346 2.94 26.65 -17.30
CA ASP A 346 2.41 26.69 -15.93
C ASP A 346 2.61 25.37 -15.21
N THR A 347 2.93 25.47 -13.90
CA THR A 347 2.72 24.39 -12.96
C THR A 347 1.38 24.58 -12.27
N TYR A 348 0.54 23.57 -12.31
CA TYR A 348 -0.78 23.54 -11.68
C TYR A 348 -0.67 22.90 -10.33
N VAL A 349 -1.07 23.60 -9.27
CA VAL A 349 -0.99 23.09 -7.90
C VAL A 349 -2.22 23.49 -7.09
N SER A 350 -2.65 22.57 -6.22
CA SER A 350 -3.64 22.81 -5.17
C SER A 350 -3.03 23.61 -4.01
N ASP A 351 -3.84 24.00 -3.06
CA ASP A 351 -3.35 24.59 -1.80
C ASP A 351 -2.91 23.46 -0.84
N PRO A 352 -1.70 23.47 -0.28
CA PRO A 352 -1.24 22.41 0.61
C PRO A 352 -2.00 22.35 1.95
N TYR A 353 -2.73 23.41 2.32
CA TYR A 353 -3.55 23.49 3.53
C TYR A 353 -5.05 23.26 3.26
N THR A 354 -5.41 22.81 2.06
CA THR A 354 -6.80 22.59 1.70
C THR A 354 -7.40 21.41 2.45
N GLU A 355 -8.64 21.58 2.89
CA GLU A 355 -9.43 20.56 3.59
C GLU A 355 -10.31 19.72 2.65
N ILE A 356 -10.38 20.11 1.38
CA ILE A 356 -11.13 19.42 0.34
C ILE A 356 -10.29 19.42 -0.93
N VAL A 357 -10.13 18.25 -1.50
CA VAL A 357 -9.38 18.02 -2.74
C VAL A 357 -10.29 17.36 -3.76
N TYR A 358 -10.18 17.76 -5.00
CA TYR A 358 -10.78 17.08 -6.15
C TYR A 358 -9.69 16.60 -7.09
N ASP A 359 -9.81 15.36 -7.56
CA ASP A 359 -8.84 14.68 -8.41
C ASP A 359 -9.39 14.51 -9.84
N GLU A 360 -8.62 14.97 -10.84
CA GLU A 360 -8.96 14.88 -12.26
C GLU A 360 -9.22 13.43 -12.72
N TRP A 361 -8.51 12.45 -12.13
CA TRP A 361 -8.50 11.07 -12.65
C TRP A 361 -9.42 10.13 -11.87
N ASN A 362 -9.54 10.30 -10.56
CA ASN A 362 -10.11 9.30 -9.67
C ASN A 362 -11.51 9.65 -9.17
N ASP A 363 -11.85 10.93 -9.00
CA ASP A 363 -13.14 11.38 -8.47
C ASP A 363 -14.33 10.99 -9.34
N GLN A 364 -14.13 10.86 -10.63
CA GLN A 364 -15.17 10.43 -11.58
C GLN A 364 -15.72 9.03 -11.28
N TYR A 365 -15.05 8.25 -10.45
CA TYR A 365 -15.44 6.91 -10.03
C TYR A 365 -16.09 6.88 -8.64
N ILE A 366 -16.30 8.05 -8.01
CA ILE A 366 -16.91 8.18 -6.69
C ILE A 366 -18.31 8.77 -6.85
N ASP A 367 -19.32 8.04 -6.39
CA ASP A 367 -20.71 8.49 -6.49
C ASP A 367 -20.94 9.73 -5.62
N GLY A 368 -21.63 10.74 -6.20
CA GLY A 368 -21.96 11.98 -5.49
C GLY A 368 -20.89 13.06 -5.54
N VAL A 369 -19.68 12.76 -5.99
CA VAL A 369 -18.61 13.77 -6.17
C VAL A 369 -18.89 14.58 -7.43
N PRO A 370 -18.84 15.93 -7.38
CA PRO A 370 -19.05 16.79 -8.56
C PRO A 370 -18.03 16.51 -9.66
N ALA A 371 -18.46 16.66 -10.92
CA ALA A 371 -17.54 16.51 -12.05
C ALA A 371 -16.34 17.46 -11.93
N PHE A 372 -15.16 16.97 -12.30
CA PHE A 372 -13.93 17.76 -12.27
C PHE A 372 -14.06 18.99 -13.18
N PRO A 373 -13.56 20.18 -12.78
CA PRO A 373 -13.78 21.42 -13.54
C PRO A 373 -13.07 21.41 -14.89
N ALA A 374 -13.80 21.71 -15.96
CA ALA A 374 -13.19 21.93 -17.27
C ALA A 374 -12.25 23.14 -17.22
N GLY A 375 -10.99 23.00 -17.57
CA GLY A 375 -9.96 24.06 -17.50
C GLY A 375 -9.05 23.99 -16.28
N ALA A 376 -9.37 23.18 -15.27
CA ALA A 376 -8.46 22.74 -14.22
C ALA A 376 -7.66 21.52 -14.67
N LYS A 377 -6.60 21.21 -13.93
CA LYS A 377 -5.81 19.98 -14.15
C LYS A 377 -5.34 19.39 -12.82
N GLN A 378 -5.21 18.08 -12.79
CA GLN A 378 -4.58 17.35 -11.68
C GLN A 378 -5.42 17.44 -10.38
N LEU A 379 -4.91 18.07 -9.34
CA LEU A 379 -5.61 18.23 -8.06
C LEU A 379 -6.06 19.68 -7.89
N VAL A 380 -7.30 19.88 -7.45
CA VAL A 380 -7.83 21.20 -7.11
C VAL A 380 -8.32 21.26 -5.69
N SER A 381 -8.18 22.42 -5.08
CA SER A 381 -8.67 22.72 -3.73
C SER A 381 -10.09 23.24 -3.74
N ALA A 382 -10.79 23.11 -2.61
CA ALA A 382 -12.07 23.77 -2.43
C ALA A 382 -12.19 24.42 -1.05
N PHE A 383 -13.09 25.42 -0.97
CA PHE A 383 -13.43 26.11 0.27
C PHE A 383 -14.90 26.52 0.30
N GLN A 384 -15.43 26.66 1.51
CA GLN A 384 -16.76 27.21 1.79
C GLN A 384 -16.67 28.07 3.04
N ILE A 385 -17.17 29.32 2.97
CA ILE A 385 -17.05 30.31 4.07
C ILE A 385 -17.90 29.90 5.27
N ASN A 386 -19.18 29.62 5.06
CA ASN A 386 -20.13 29.20 6.09
C ASN A 386 -20.35 27.69 6.05
N ARG A 387 -19.27 26.89 6.19
CA ARG A 387 -19.48 25.45 6.30
C ARG A 387 -20.18 25.15 7.64
N PRO A 388 -21.29 24.38 7.61
CA PRO A 388 -21.96 24.00 8.83
C PRO A 388 -21.02 23.22 9.77
N ALA A 389 -20.97 23.62 11.02
CA ALA A 389 -20.24 22.85 12.02
C ALA A 389 -20.97 21.54 12.31
N TYR A 390 -20.22 20.44 12.46
CA TYR A 390 -20.80 19.17 12.90
C TYR A 390 -21.30 19.28 14.35
N SER A 391 -22.45 18.68 14.65
CA SER A 391 -23.04 18.71 15.99
C SER A 391 -22.63 17.46 16.76
N TRP A 392 -21.49 17.50 17.41
CA TRP A 392 -20.98 16.42 18.27
C TRP A 392 -21.95 16.11 19.42
N LYS A 393 -22.19 14.82 19.66
CA LYS A 393 -23.04 14.32 20.75
C LYS A 393 -22.20 13.82 21.93
N HIS A 394 -20.96 13.41 21.66
CA HIS A 394 -20.07 12.76 22.61
C HIS A 394 -18.68 13.44 22.65
N SER A 395 -18.61 14.76 22.47
CA SER A 395 -17.38 15.56 22.52
C SER A 395 -16.69 15.59 23.90
N ASP A 396 -17.29 15.01 24.92
CA ASP A 396 -16.72 14.84 26.25
C ASP A 396 -16.03 13.48 26.45
N PHE A 397 -15.97 12.66 25.41
CA PHE A 397 -15.26 11.39 25.44
C PHE A 397 -13.77 11.59 25.78
N LYS A 398 -13.20 10.66 26.53
CA LYS A 398 -11.77 10.63 26.84
C LYS A 398 -11.29 9.20 26.95
N VAL A 399 -10.07 8.96 26.49
CA VAL A 399 -9.37 7.70 26.74
C VAL A 399 -9.15 7.54 28.25
N GLU A 400 -9.71 6.47 28.84
CA GLU A 400 -9.63 6.25 30.29
C GLU A 400 -8.21 5.95 30.76
N ASP A 401 -7.51 5.04 30.07
CA ASP A 401 -6.09 4.70 30.35
C ASP A 401 -5.35 4.35 29.05
N LYS A 402 -4.42 5.20 28.66
CA LYS A 402 -3.56 4.96 27.49
C LYS A 402 -2.69 3.71 27.61
N ASN A 403 -2.41 3.25 28.82
CA ASN A 403 -1.60 2.06 29.06
C ASN A 403 -2.40 0.75 28.95
N ASP A 404 -3.72 0.82 28.92
CA ASP A 404 -4.61 -0.36 28.81
C ASP A 404 -5.41 -0.38 27.50
N LEU A 405 -4.93 0.29 26.47
CA LEU A 405 -5.55 0.27 25.15
C LEU A 405 -5.47 -1.13 24.53
N VAL A 406 -6.58 -1.57 23.98
CA VAL A 406 -6.64 -2.66 23.01
C VAL A 406 -7.20 -2.09 21.71
N ILE A 407 -6.33 -1.92 20.77
CA ILE A 407 -6.53 -1.22 19.52
C ILE A 407 -6.96 -2.25 18.46
N TYR A 408 -7.96 -1.91 17.67
CA TYR A 408 -8.35 -2.66 16.48
C TYR A 408 -7.90 -1.88 15.25
N GLU A 409 -6.85 -2.33 14.58
CA GLU A 409 -6.35 -1.74 13.34
C GLU A 409 -7.31 -2.09 12.21
N MET A 410 -7.80 -1.10 11.48
CA MET A 410 -8.88 -1.24 10.49
C MET A 410 -8.53 -0.51 9.18
N LEU A 411 -8.73 -1.20 8.06
CA LEU A 411 -8.75 -0.63 6.73
C LEU A 411 -10.18 -0.65 6.19
N PHE A 412 -10.82 0.49 6.00
CA PHE A 412 -12.19 0.56 5.48
C PHE A 412 -12.39 -0.23 4.19
N ARG A 413 -11.45 -0.14 3.25
CA ARG A 413 -11.47 -0.84 1.97
C ARG A 413 -11.68 -2.36 2.09
N ASP A 414 -11.04 -2.99 3.07
CA ASP A 414 -11.01 -4.44 3.22
C ASP A 414 -11.85 -4.94 4.41
N PHE A 415 -12.51 -4.03 5.16
CA PHE A 415 -13.27 -4.39 6.34
C PHE A 415 -14.70 -4.84 6.00
N THR A 416 -15.34 -4.18 5.04
CA THR A 416 -16.68 -4.53 4.56
C THR A 416 -16.73 -4.55 3.03
N THR A 417 -17.74 -5.21 2.49
CA THR A 417 -17.94 -5.28 1.03
C THR A 417 -18.36 -3.95 0.41
N SER A 418 -18.85 -3.00 1.21
CA SER A 418 -19.13 -1.64 0.75
C SER A 418 -17.87 -0.79 0.61
N GLN A 419 -16.77 -1.17 1.28
CA GLN A 419 -15.46 -0.51 1.22
C GLN A 419 -15.46 0.95 1.70
N ASP A 420 -16.39 1.29 2.61
CA ASP A 420 -16.64 2.66 3.06
C ASP A 420 -16.97 2.74 4.56
N ILE A 421 -17.13 3.97 5.03
CA ILE A 421 -17.48 4.28 6.41
C ILE A 421 -18.87 3.76 6.78
N GLU A 422 -19.86 3.80 5.86
CA GLU A 422 -21.22 3.32 6.12
C GLU A 422 -21.20 1.82 6.48
N GLY A 423 -20.45 1.03 5.71
CA GLY A 423 -20.26 -0.39 6.02
C GLY A 423 -19.54 -0.62 7.33
N ALA A 424 -18.52 0.16 7.63
CA ALA A 424 -17.80 0.04 8.91
C ALA A 424 -18.70 0.42 10.09
N MET A 425 -19.52 1.47 9.97
CA MET A 425 -20.56 1.86 10.94
C MET A 425 -21.52 0.71 11.22
N ALA A 426 -21.97 0.01 10.18
CA ALA A 426 -22.88 -1.12 10.33
C ALA A 426 -22.26 -2.32 11.08
N GLN A 427 -20.94 -2.37 11.18
CA GLN A 427 -20.20 -3.43 11.88
C GLN A 427 -19.67 -3.01 13.27
N LEU A 428 -20.01 -1.82 13.77
CA LEU A 428 -19.55 -1.39 15.09
C LEU A 428 -20.04 -2.27 16.23
N ASP A 429 -21.20 -2.91 16.10
CA ASP A 429 -21.68 -3.90 17.08
C ASP A 429 -20.73 -5.11 17.16
N TYR A 430 -20.14 -5.53 16.03
CA TYR A 430 -19.15 -6.61 16.02
C TYR A 430 -17.89 -6.20 16.79
N ILE A 431 -17.42 -4.98 16.61
CA ILE A 431 -16.24 -4.42 17.30
C ILE A 431 -16.50 -4.22 18.79
N GLU A 432 -17.63 -3.63 19.14
CA GLU A 432 -18.06 -3.43 20.54
C GLU A 432 -18.18 -4.76 21.29
N ASN A 433 -18.83 -5.77 20.67
CA ASN A 433 -18.96 -7.11 21.23
C ASN A 433 -17.63 -7.86 21.35
N LEU A 434 -16.66 -7.58 20.50
CA LEU A 434 -15.29 -8.07 20.65
C LEU A 434 -14.68 -7.53 21.94
N GLY A 435 -14.87 -6.24 22.23
CA GLY A 435 -14.50 -5.61 23.48
C GLY A 435 -13.23 -4.79 23.45
N VAL A 436 -12.77 -4.38 22.29
CA VAL A 436 -11.68 -3.40 22.13
C VAL A 436 -12.14 -2.02 22.59
N ASN A 437 -11.20 -1.15 22.94
CA ASN A 437 -11.49 0.22 23.42
C ASN A 437 -10.86 1.30 22.54
N ALA A 438 -10.23 0.93 21.42
CA ALA A 438 -9.79 1.86 20.41
C ALA A 438 -9.85 1.22 19.00
N ILE A 439 -10.09 2.02 17.98
CA ILE A 439 -9.91 1.70 16.57
C ILE A 439 -8.76 2.55 16.07
N GLU A 440 -7.80 1.93 15.40
CA GLU A 440 -6.77 2.62 14.61
C GLU A 440 -7.15 2.48 13.14
N LEU A 441 -7.50 3.61 12.52
CA LEU A 441 -7.78 3.66 11.09
C LEU A 441 -6.47 3.71 10.33
N MET A 442 -6.21 2.76 9.44
CA MET A 442 -5.16 2.89 8.43
C MET A 442 -5.31 4.22 7.68
N PRO A 443 -4.26 4.73 7.03
CA PRO A 443 -4.25 6.11 6.59
C PRO A 443 -5.49 6.52 5.78
N VAL A 444 -6.16 7.55 6.25
CA VAL A 444 -7.38 8.12 5.66
C VAL A 444 -7.19 9.55 5.14
N GLN A 445 -5.98 10.12 5.26
CA GLN A 445 -5.65 11.38 4.61
C GLN A 445 -5.67 11.19 3.10
N GLU A 446 -6.03 12.24 2.34
CA GLU A 446 -6.19 12.15 0.88
C GLU A 446 -4.96 11.55 0.21
N PHE A 447 -5.16 10.51 -0.58
CA PHE A 447 -4.13 9.73 -1.24
C PHE A 447 -4.36 9.63 -2.75
N ASP A 448 -3.36 9.20 -3.51
CA ASP A 448 -3.49 8.97 -4.95
C ASP A 448 -4.30 7.70 -5.24
N GLY A 449 -5.34 7.81 -6.04
CA GLY A 449 -6.24 6.72 -6.39
C GLY A 449 -7.40 6.54 -5.40
N ASN A 450 -8.23 5.50 -5.59
CA ASN A 450 -9.41 5.24 -4.76
C ASN A 450 -9.27 3.98 -3.90
N LEU A 451 -8.45 3.03 -4.33
CA LEU A 451 -8.28 1.73 -3.67
C LEU A 451 -6.83 1.62 -3.16
N SER A 452 -6.56 2.15 -1.99
CA SER A 452 -5.23 2.18 -1.40
C SER A 452 -5.22 1.71 0.06
N TRP A 453 -4.05 1.41 0.57
CA TRP A 453 -3.79 1.35 2.01
C TRP A 453 -3.67 2.75 2.64
N GLY A 454 -3.53 3.81 1.80
CA GLY A 454 -3.38 5.20 2.23
C GLY A 454 -1.94 5.66 2.45
N TYR A 455 -0.93 4.78 2.31
CA TYR A 455 0.49 5.16 2.45
C TYR A 455 1.08 5.87 1.21
N ASN A 456 0.22 6.45 0.39
CA ASN A 456 0.55 7.28 -0.75
C ASN A 456 -0.17 8.65 -0.68
N PRO A 457 0.03 9.42 0.42
CA PRO A 457 -0.71 10.65 0.66
C PRO A 457 -0.29 11.76 -0.31
N ASN A 458 -1.24 12.64 -0.62
CA ASN A 458 -1.00 13.85 -1.39
C ASN A 458 -1.45 15.13 -0.67
N HIS A 459 -2.38 15.06 0.30
CA HIS A 459 -2.79 16.18 1.15
C HIS A 459 -3.05 15.70 2.58
N TRP A 460 -2.69 16.52 3.57
CA TRP A 460 -2.75 16.12 4.98
C TRP A 460 -3.91 16.73 5.77
N PHE A 461 -4.62 17.72 5.22
CA PHE A 461 -5.80 18.31 5.84
C PHE A 461 -7.09 17.70 5.30
N ALA A 462 -7.10 17.21 4.06
CA ALA A 462 -8.24 16.50 3.50
C ALA A 462 -8.24 15.03 3.93
N LEU A 463 -9.40 14.47 4.25
CA LEU A 463 -9.61 13.04 4.37
C LEU A 463 -10.15 12.50 3.05
N ASP A 464 -9.79 11.27 2.71
CA ASP A 464 -10.09 10.67 1.42
C ASP A 464 -11.59 10.43 1.25
N LYS A 465 -12.14 10.99 0.21
CA LYS A 465 -13.57 11.00 -0.07
C LYS A 465 -14.10 9.68 -0.63
N TYR A 466 -13.22 8.76 -1.01
CA TYR A 466 -13.64 7.42 -1.43
C TYR A 466 -14.28 6.63 -0.28
N TYR A 467 -13.77 6.80 0.92
CA TYR A 467 -14.32 6.15 2.09
C TYR A 467 -15.61 6.82 2.60
N GLY A 468 -15.80 8.10 2.31
CA GLY A 468 -17.00 8.85 2.72
C GLY A 468 -16.76 10.35 2.82
N THR A 469 -17.82 11.05 3.13
CA THR A 469 -17.83 12.50 3.34
C THR A 469 -17.21 12.88 4.69
N ARG A 470 -16.86 14.15 4.86
CA ARG A 470 -16.38 14.69 6.14
C ARG A 470 -17.37 14.45 7.28
N GLU A 471 -18.67 14.58 7.00
CA GLU A 471 -19.75 14.36 7.95
C GLU A 471 -19.85 12.88 8.35
N GLU A 472 -19.61 11.96 7.42
CA GLU A 472 -19.58 10.51 7.72
C GLU A 472 -18.37 10.14 8.57
N TYR A 473 -17.17 10.70 8.32
CA TYR A 473 -16.03 10.53 9.21
C TYR A 473 -16.35 10.99 10.65
N LYS A 474 -16.93 12.20 10.79
CA LYS A 474 -17.32 12.73 12.12
C LYS A 474 -18.39 11.88 12.77
N ALA A 475 -19.37 11.41 12.00
CA ALA A 475 -20.42 10.55 12.51
C ALA A 475 -19.87 9.19 12.97
N PHE A 476 -18.90 8.64 12.27
CA PHE A 476 -18.19 7.42 12.66
C PHE A 476 -17.45 7.60 13.99
N ILE A 477 -16.72 8.70 14.14
CA ILE A 477 -15.99 9.01 15.38
C ILE A 477 -16.95 9.23 16.54
N ASP A 478 -18.03 10.04 16.36
CA ASP A 478 -19.05 10.30 17.39
C ASP A 478 -19.77 9.02 17.82
N GLU A 479 -20.04 8.09 16.87
CA GLU A 479 -20.61 6.77 17.19
C GLU A 479 -19.61 5.87 17.94
N CYS A 480 -18.32 5.88 17.58
CA CYS A 480 -17.28 5.18 18.34
C CYS A 480 -17.20 5.69 19.77
N HIS A 481 -17.21 7.01 19.97
CA HIS A 481 -17.23 7.65 21.30
C HIS A 481 -18.46 7.24 22.10
N SER A 482 -19.65 7.15 21.47
CA SER A 482 -20.88 6.70 22.14
C SER A 482 -20.77 5.29 22.74
N ARG A 483 -19.89 4.47 22.16
CA ARG A 483 -19.61 3.08 22.55
C ARG A 483 -18.38 2.94 23.45
N GLY A 484 -17.74 4.06 23.84
CA GLY A 484 -16.53 4.05 24.64
C GLY A 484 -15.28 3.59 23.87
N ILE A 485 -15.26 3.77 22.55
CA ILE A 485 -14.17 3.38 21.65
C ILE A 485 -13.46 4.64 21.14
N ALA A 486 -12.18 4.76 21.42
CA ALA A 486 -11.32 5.82 20.89
C ALA A 486 -11.05 5.62 19.40
N VAL A 487 -10.81 6.72 18.67
CA VAL A 487 -10.41 6.67 17.27
C VAL A 487 -9.03 7.28 17.08
N ILE A 488 -8.09 6.48 16.61
CA ILE A 488 -6.71 6.83 16.31
C ILE A 488 -6.56 6.84 14.79
N ILE A 489 -5.92 7.86 14.24
CA ILE A 489 -5.63 7.92 12.80
C ILE A 489 -4.16 7.58 12.56
N ASP A 490 -3.91 6.66 11.66
CA ASP A 490 -2.57 6.44 11.10
C ASP A 490 -2.24 7.58 10.13
N VAL A 491 -1.15 8.29 10.40
CA VAL A 491 -0.73 9.49 9.65
C VAL A 491 0.63 9.29 8.99
N VAL A 492 0.69 9.65 7.72
CA VAL A 492 1.88 9.46 6.88
C VAL A 492 2.54 10.80 6.60
N TYR A 493 3.56 11.14 7.38
CA TYR A 493 4.31 12.39 7.20
C TYR A 493 5.78 12.17 6.77
N ASN A 494 6.25 10.92 6.75
CA ASN A 494 7.60 10.62 6.27
C ASN A 494 7.80 10.96 4.80
N HIS A 495 6.77 10.78 4.00
CA HIS A 495 6.82 10.94 2.55
C HIS A 495 5.48 11.42 2.00
N ALA A 496 5.49 11.84 0.74
CA ALA A 496 4.28 12.09 -0.04
C ALA A 496 4.51 11.71 -1.50
N THR A 497 3.42 11.58 -2.26
CA THR A 497 3.50 11.30 -3.68
C THR A 497 3.96 12.51 -4.49
N GLY A 498 4.29 12.30 -5.76
CA GLY A 498 4.56 13.39 -6.70
C GLY A 498 3.36 14.29 -6.99
N SER A 499 2.15 13.88 -6.56
CA SER A 499 0.93 14.70 -6.65
C SER A 499 0.87 15.79 -5.58
N HIS A 500 1.63 15.66 -4.50
CA HIS A 500 1.70 16.66 -3.43
C HIS A 500 2.15 18.02 -3.98
N THR A 501 1.48 19.09 -3.56
CA THR A 501 1.73 20.45 -4.02
C THR A 501 3.20 20.86 -3.93
N TRP A 502 3.83 20.67 -2.78
CA TRP A 502 5.22 21.04 -2.57
C TRP A 502 6.22 20.17 -3.35
N ALA A 503 5.88 18.94 -3.67
CA ALA A 503 6.72 18.11 -4.53
C ALA A 503 6.72 18.65 -5.96
N LYS A 504 5.54 18.98 -6.50
CA LYS A 504 5.37 19.52 -7.87
C LYS A 504 6.03 20.86 -8.10
N MET A 505 6.05 21.71 -7.10
CA MET A 505 6.58 23.10 -7.25
C MET A 505 8.03 23.10 -7.70
N TRP A 506 8.84 22.20 -7.20
CA TRP A 506 10.25 22.06 -7.51
C TRP A 506 10.55 20.62 -7.90
N TRP A 507 10.37 20.32 -9.20
CA TRP A 507 10.43 18.99 -9.75
C TRP A 507 11.53 18.85 -10.82
N ALA A 508 12.22 17.71 -10.85
CA ALA A 508 13.28 17.43 -11.81
C ALA A 508 13.16 16.00 -12.37
N GLY A 509 12.66 15.91 -13.59
CA GLY A 509 12.47 14.63 -14.27
C GLY A 509 11.40 13.74 -13.59
N ASP A 510 11.83 12.77 -12.80
CA ASP A 510 11.00 11.76 -12.13
C ASP A 510 10.92 11.96 -10.61
N ARG A 511 11.49 13.04 -10.07
CA ARG A 511 11.60 13.27 -8.62
C ARG A 511 11.56 14.74 -8.24
N THR A 512 11.55 15.01 -6.96
CA THR A 512 11.74 16.33 -6.39
C THR A 512 13.14 16.87 -6.71
N ALA A 513 13.21 18.14 -7.06
CA ALA A 513 14.48 18.77 -7.44
C ALA A 513 15.39 19.00 -6.22
N SER A 514 16.71 19.08 -6.43
CA SER A 514 17.69 19.33 -5.37
C SER A 514 17.54 20.70 -4.68
N ASN A 515 16.80 21.62 -5.31
CA ASN A 515 16.44 22.92 -4.72
C ASN A 515 15.06 22.95 -4.08
N ASN A 516 14.36 21.80 -3.99
CA ASN A 516 13.11 21.71 -3.24
C ASN A 516 13.39 21.86 -1.74
N PRO A 517 12.76 22.81 -1.03
CA PRO A 517 13.08 23.02 0.38
C PRO A 517 12.40 22.02 1.31
N TRP A 518 11.32 21.39 0.88
CA TRP A 518 10.46 20.54 1.72
C TRP A 518 10.72 19.05 1.54
N PHE A 519 11.29 18.66 0.40
CA PHE A 519 11.60 17.28 0.05
C PHE A 519 13.07 17.12 -0.26
N ASN A 520 13.59 15.94 0.04
CA ASN A 520 14.91 15.53 -0.39
C ASN A 520 14.87 15.07 -1.85
N GLU A 521 15.93 15.37 -2.64
CA GLU A 521 16.06 14.85 -4.00
C GLU A 521 16.16 13.33 -4.02
N TYR A 522 16.88 12.79 -3.05
CA TYR A 522 16.99 11.37 -2.74
C TYR A 522 16.76 11.18 -1.27
N ALA A 523 16.08 10.12 -0.90
CA ALA A 523 15.85 9.81 0.50
C ALA A 523 17.16 9.67 1.27
N THR A 524 17.15 10.14 2.51
CA THR A 524 18.32 10.07 3.40
C THR A 524 18.48 8.70 4.05
N HIS A 525 17.47 7.82 3.94
CA HIS A 525 17.35 6.57 4.67
C HIS A 525 16.88 5.42 3.76
N PRO A 526 17.19 4.14 4.14
CA PRO A 526 16.67 2.95 3.46
C PRO A 526 15.14 2.81 3.59
N TYR A 527 14.56 1.97 2.74
CA TYR A 527 13.12 1.66 2.72
C TYR A 527 12.20 2.85 2.52
N ASN A 528 12.71 3.91 1.88
CA ASN A 528 11.84 5.01 1.49
C ASN A 528 10.87 4.58 0.39
N VAL A 529 9.67 5.15 0.45
CA VAL A 529 8.65 5.08 -0.60
C VAL A 529 8.33 6.51 -1.04
N TYR A 530 7.99 6.71 -2.32
CA TYR A 530 7.71 8.04 -2.89
C TYR A 530 8.80 9.09 -2.60
N HIS A 531 8.42 10.30 -2.18
CA HIS A 531 9.34 11.42 -1.99
C HIS A 531 9.51 11.74 -0.52
N ASP A 532 10.74 11.70 -0.05
CA ASP A 532 11.15 11.84 1.35
C ASP A 532 11.04 13.30 1.83
N MET A 533 10.35 13.51 2.96
CA MET A 533 10.13 14.84 3.54
C MET A 533 11.33 15.31 4.37
N ASN A 534 11.65 16.58 4.22
CA ASN A 534 12.69 17.23 5.03
C ASN A 534 12.13 17.78 6.36
N HIS A 535 12.08 16.95 7.39
CA HIS A 535 11.57 17.32 8.72
C HIS A 535 12.47 18.31 9.51
N GLU A 536 13.65 18.66 9.00
CA GLU A 536 14.43 19.78 9.57
C GLU A 536 13.92 21.15 9.11
N ASN A 537 13.13 21.20 8.03
CA ASN A 537 12.53 22.42 7.53
C ASN A 537 11.39 22.88 8.46
N GLU A 538 11.45 24.14 8.91
CA GLU A 538 10.46 24.70 9.87
C GLU A 538 9.04 24.77 9.28
N MET A 539 8.89 24.98 7.97
CA MET A 539 7.57 24.97 7.34
C MET A 539 6.97 23.57 7.31
N VAL A 540 7.80 22.53 7.11
CA VAL A 540 7.33 21.13 7.20
C VAL A 540 6.86 20.84 8.62
N LYS A 541 7.63 21.23 9.64
CA LYS A 541 7.25 21.06 11.05
C LYS A 541 5.95 21.80 11.37
N GLU A 542 5.80 23.05 10.91
CA GLU A 542 4.57 23.83 11.11
C GLU A 542 3.37 23.18 10.41
N HIS A 543 3.56 22.74 9.17
CA HIS A 543 2.50 22.09 8.38
C HIS A 543 2.00 20.80 9.03
N VAL A 544 2.91 19.94 9.48
CA VAL A 544 2.57 18.72 10.23
C VAL A 544 1.81 19.07 11.52
N LYS A 545 2.31 20.03 12.31
CA LYS A 545 1.64 20.46 13.55
C LYS A 545 0.24 21.00 13.29
N ARG A 546 0.06 21.84 12.28
CA ARG A 546 -1.26 22.37 11.91
C ARG A 546 -2.21 21.27 11.42
N SER A 547 -1.70 20.28 10.69
CA SER A 547 -2.51 19.13 10.26
C SER A 547 -2.97 18.29 11.45
N LEU A 548 -2.08 18.00 12.41
CA LEU A 548 -2.40 17.29 13.64
C LEU A 548 -3.43 18.05 14.50
N GLU A 549 -3.24 19.35 14.68
CA GLU A 549 -4.18 20.21 15.39
C GLU A 549 -5.55 20.24 14.71
N TYR A 550 -5.57 20.34 13.37
CA TYR A 550 -6.79 20.31 12.59
C TYR A 550 -7.56 18.99 12.77
N LEU A 551 -6.89 17.85 12.71
CA LEU A 551 -7.51 16.55 12.90
C LEU A 551 -8.06 16.38 14.32
N LEU A 552 -7.34 16.83 15.35
CA LEU A 552 -7.80 16.83 16.73
C LEU A 552 -9.04 17.71 16.96
N THR A 553 -9.04 18.91 16.36
CA THR A 553 -10.08 19.92 16.66
C THR A 553 -11.29 19.82 15.75
N GLU A 554 -11.11 19.42 14.50
CA GLU A 554 -12.20 19.34 13.52
C GLU A 554 -12.86 17.98 13.47
N TYR A 555 -12.09 16.89 13.72
CA TYR A 555 -12.59 15.52 13.68
C TYR A 555 -12.67 14.87 15.06
N ASP A 556 -12.25 15.57 16.12
CA ASP A 556 -12.31 15.06 17.49
C ASP A 556 -11.67 13.68 17.67
N VAL A 557 -10.56 13.42 16.95
CA VAL A 557 -9.83 12.15 17.06
C VAL A 557 -9.05 12.07 18.36
N ASP A 558 -8.85 10.85 18.87
CA ASP A 558 -8.24 10.61 20.19
C ASP A 558 -6.73 10.44 20.13
N GLY A 559 -6.14 10.45 18.93
CA GLY A 559 -4.69 10.33 18.78
C GLY A 559 -4.25 9.89 17.40
N PHE A 560 -2.97 9.59 17.31
CA PHE A 560 -2.31 9.27 16.05
C PHE A 560 -1.33 8.11 16.20
N ARG A 561 -1.28 7.27 15.17
CA ARG A 561 -0.12 6.43 14.88
C ARG A 561 0.65 7.06 13.73
N PHE A 562 1.94 7.28 13.88
CA PHE A 562 2.79 7.86 12.84
C PHE A 562 3.54 6.75 12.12
N ASP A 563 3.38 6.74 10.79
CA ASP A 563 4.10 5.84 9.89
C ASP A 563 5.58 6.20 9.80
N LEU A 564 6.44 5.19 9.77
CA LEU A 564 7.86 5.26 9.44
C LEU A 564 8.63 6.42 10.10
N THR A 565 8.38 6.69 11.39
CA THR A 565 8.99 7.82 12.12
C THR A 565 10.51 7.78 12.17
N LYS A 566 11.11 6.60 11.99
CA LYS A 566 12.56 6.45 11.85
C LYS A 566 13.12 7.19 10.64
N GLY A 567 12.29 7.48 9.64
CA GLY A 567 12.64 8.26 8.46
C GLY A 567 12.73 9.79 8.69
N PHE A 568 12.25 10.32 9.83
CA PHE A 568 12.26 11.77 10.11
C PHE A 568 13.68 12.28 10.43
N THR A 569 14.63 12.06 9.53
CA THR A 569 16.04 12.36 9.70
C THR A 569 16.65 12.97 8.45
N GLN A 570 17.63 13.84 8.62
CA GLN A 570 18.48 14.31 7.52
C GLN A 570 19.89 13.68 7.53
N LYS A 571 20.11 12.69 8.40
CA LYS A 571 21.32 11.89 8.35
C LYS A 571 21.29 10.95 7.14
N GLN A 572 22.27 11.07 6.27
CA GLN A 572 22.45 10.14 5.18
C GLN A 572 22.84 8.76 5.71
N THR A 573 21.94 7.81 5.63
CA THR A 573 22.13 6.42 6.08
C THR A 573 21.86 5.38 5.01
N ASP A 574 21.18 5.75 3.91
CA ASP A 574 20.95 4.84 2.79
C ASP A 574 22.29 4.39 2.19
N PRO A 575 22.51 3.09 1.91
CA PRO A 575 21.61 1.92 2.13
C PRO A 575 21.84 1.18 3.45
N ASP A 576 22.51 1.74 4.45
CA ASP A 576 22.89 1.08 5.71
C ASP A 576 21.74 1.11 6.73
N VAL A 577 20.94 0.02 6.76
CA VAL A 577 19.82 -0.17 7.70
C VAL A 577 20.25 -0.10 9.17
N ALA A 578 21.46 -0.61 9.48
CA ALA A 578 21.96 -0.59 10.86
C ALA A 578 22.36 0.84 11.28
N ALA A 579 22.93 1.63 10.36
CA ALA A 579 23.22 3.04 10.61
C ALA A 579 21.95 3.84 10.84
N TRP A 580 20.89 3.56 10.08
CA TRP A 580 19.58 4.18 10.21
C TRP A 580 18.91 3.93 11.56
N GLY A 581 19.07 2.72 12.12
CA GLY A 581 18.54 2.36 13.45
C GLY A 581 19.22 3.05 14.62
N ARG A 582 20.42 3.64 14.44
CA ARG A 582 21.21 4.22 15.54
C ARG A 582 20.61 5.51 16.06
N TYR A 583 20.96 5.80 17.32
CA TYR A 583 20.53 7.01 18.03
C TYR A 583 20.73 8.30 17.22
N ASP A 584 19.65 9.07 17.06
CA ASP A 584 19.62 10.36 16.37
C ASP A 584 18.91 11.43 17.18
N GLN A 585 19.66 12.33 17.80
CA GLN A 585 19.11 13.37 18.67
C GLN A 585 18.20 14.34 17.90
N SER A 586 18.54 14.68 16.65
CA SER A 586 17.71 15.58 15.85
C SER A 586 16.35 14.99 15.58
N ARG A 587 16.30 13.71 15.17
CA ARG A 587 15.07 12.97 14.98
C ARG A 587 14.24 12.89 16.26
N ILE A 588 14.87 12.60 17.39
CA ILE A 588 14.20 12.61 18.72
C ILE A 588 13.56 13.95 19.01
N ASP A 589 14.28 15.06 18.77
CA ASP A 589 13.78 16.40 19.07
C ASP A 589 12.59 16.78 18.17
N ILE A 590 12.62 16.40 16.90
CA ILE A 590 11.50 16.58 15.96
C ILE A 590 10.28 15.77 16.43
N LEU A 591 10.46 14.49 16.72
CA LEU A 591 9.37 13.58 17.12
C LEU A 591 8.73 14.01 18.45
N LYS A 592 9.53 14.40 19.42
CA LYS A 592 9.03 14.99 20.69
C LYS A 592 8.29 16.30 20.44
N GLY A 593 8.79 17.12 19.52
CA GLY A 593 8.15 18.39 19.18
C GLY A 593 6.76 18.20 18.55
N TYR A 594 6.51 17.11 17.84
CA TYR A 594 5.16 16.76 17.38
C TYR A 594 4.28 16.22 18.50
N ALA A 595 4.80 15.34 19.34
CA ALA A 595 4.06 14.82 20.49
C ALA A 595 3.68 15.95 21.48
N ASP A 596 4.61 16.85 21.80
CA ASP A 596 4.36 17.98 22.68
C ASP A 596 3.29 18.94 22.10
N HIS A 597 3.27 19.12 20.76
CA HIS A 597 2.25 19.92 20.11
C HIS A 597 0.86 19.25 20.22
N ILE A 598 0.76 17.95 19.94
CA ILE A 598 -0.48 17.16 20.11
C ILE A 598 -1.01 17.33 21.54
N TRP A 599 -0.16 17.13 22.54
CA TRP A 599 -0.56 17.24 23.96
C TRP A 599 -0.83 18.68 24.42
N SER A 600 -0.33 19.68 23.69
CA SER A 600 -0.72 21.07 23.95
C SER A 600 -2.15 21.39 23.50
N VAL A 601 -2.68 20.62 22.53
CA VAL A 601 -4.06 20.72 22.02
C VAL A 601 -4.98 19.81 22.82
N ASN A 602 -4.62 18.54 22.99
CA ASN A 602 -5.34 17.55 23.76
C ASN A 602 -4.36 16.72 24.61
N ASP A 603 -4.30 16.98 25.91
CA ASP A 603 -3.38 16.32 26.85
C ASP A 603 -3.71 14.82 27.05
N ASN A 604 -4.93 14.41 26.69
CA ASN A 604 -5.38 13.03 26.70
C ASN A 604 -5.07 12.27 25.40
N ALA A 605 -4.58 12.93 24.34
CA ALA A 605 -4.35 12.27 23.05
C ALA A 605 -3.31 11.15 23.11
N VAL A 606 -3.57 10.07 22.40
CA VAL A 606 -2.68 8.93 22.22
C VAL A 606 -1.65 9.26 21.13
N VAL A 607 -0.37 8.98 21.38
CA VAL A 607 0.71 9.17 20.39
C VAL A 607 1.47 7.87 20.25
N ILE A 608 1.36 7.25 19.09
CA ILE A 608 2.00 5.98 18.77
C ILE A 608 2.95 6.20 17.59
N PHE A 609 4.18 5.65 17.66
CA PHE A 609 5.13 5.71 16.56
C PHE A 609 5.49 4.31 16.06
N GLU A 610 5.41 4.12 14.76
CA GLU A 610 6.16 3.06 14.11
C GLU A 610 7.60 3.52 13.96
N HIS A 611 8.45 3.13 14.91
CA HIS A 611 9.82 3.64 14.99
C HIS A 611 10.87 2.58 14.71
N LEU A 612 10.81 1.45 15.38
CA LEU A 612 11.62 0.24 15.16
C LEU A 612 13.13 0.55 15.04
N SER A 613 13.64 1.42 15.92
CA SER A 613 15.05 1.80 15.99
C SER A 613 15.79 1.09 17.13
N ASP A 614 17.05 1.46 17.37
CA ASP A 614 17.81 0.92 18.49
C ASP A 614 17.20 1.33 19.83
N TRP A 615 17.30 0.46 20.81
CA TRP A 615 16.64 0.60 22.12
C TRP A 615 16.98 1.90 22.87
N ASP A 616 18.17 2.44 22.71
CA ASP A 616 18.58 3.66 23.40
C ASP A 616 17.80 4.89 22.92
N GLU A 617 17.38 4.92 21.66
CA GLU A 617 16.49 5.93 21.10
C GLU A 617 15.05 5.68 21.51
N GLU A 618 14.53 4.48 21.27
CA GLU A 618 13.16 4.09 21.62
C GLU A 618 12.85 4.34 23.10
N LYS A 619 13.82 4.05 23.99
CA LYS A 619 13.68 4.32 25.41
C LYS A 619 13.46 5.81 25.73
N VAL A 620 14.16 6.71 25.03
CA VAL A 620 14.02 8.15 25.23
C VAL A 620 12.64 8.65 24.78
N LEU A 621 12.13 8.12 23.66
CA LEU A 621 10.80 8.44 23.18
C LEU A 621 9.71 7.89 24.12
N ALA A 622 9.83 6.64 24.51
CA ALA A 622 8.88 6.01 25.44
C ALA A 622 8.87 6.67 26.83
N GLN A 623 10.03 7.11 27.34
CA GLN A 623 10.11 7.89 28.59
C GLN A 623 9.49 9.28 28.48
N HIS A 624 9.31 9.79 27.26
CA HIS A 624 8.61 11.06 27.03
C HIS A 624 7.08 10.90 27.05
N GLY A 625 6.56 9.67 27.03
CA GLY A 625 5.14 9.37 27.03
C GLY A 625 4.60 8.88 25.68
N ILE A 626 5.49 8.75 24.69
CA ILE A 626 5.16 8.22 23.36
C ILE A 626 5.09 6.70 23.44
N GLN A 627 4.11 6.09 22.79
CA GLN A 627 4.00 4.64 22.66
C GLN A 627 4.63 4.18 21.35
N LEU A 628 5.31 3.05 21.36
CA LEU A 628 6.07 2.54 20.21
C LEU A 628 5.52 1.20 19.77
N TRP A 629 5.40 0.99 18.48
CA TRP A 629 5.03 -0.30 17.92
C TRP A 629 6.08 -1.37 18.26
N ARG A 630 5.58 -2.55 18.64
CA ARG A 630 6.42 -3.71 18.94
C ARG A 630 5.91 -4.94 18.22
N ASN A 631 6.61 -5.32 17.16
CA ASN A 631 6.33 -6.49 16.36
C ASN A 631 6.72 -7.78 17.11
N VAL A 632 5.75 -8.67 17.31
CA VAL A 632 5.97 -10.01 17.88
C VAL A 632 5.41 -11.12 16.97
N ASN A 633 5.05 -10.79 15.74
CA ASN A 633 4.42 -11.68 14.76
C ASN A 633 5.14 -13.01 14.63
N HIS A 634 6.44 -13.03 14.33
CA HIS A 634 7.20 -14.25 14.04
C HIS A 634 7.02 -15.34 15.10
N GLU A 635 7.10 -14.96 16.38
CA GLU A 635 7.02 -15.92 17.48
C GLU A 635 5.60 -16.44 17.71
N TYR A 636 4.60 -15.58 17.58
CA TYR A 636 3.20 -15.97 17.71
C TYR A 636 2.73 -16.78 16.50
N ARG A 637 3.16 -16.42 15.28
CA ARG A 637 2.90 -17.21 14.08
C ARG A 637 3.52 -18.60 14.18
N SER A 638 4.75 -18.71 14.66
CA SER A 638 5.38 -19.98 14.97
C SER A 638 4.54 -20.81 15.97
N ALA A 639 4.02 -20.17 17.03
CA ALA A 639 3.19 -20.83 18.02
C ALA A 639 1.86 -21.34 17.43
N VAL A 640 1.18 -20.57 16.61
CA VAL A 640 -0.07 -20.97 15.93
C VAL A 640 0.20 -22.08 14.93
N GLY A 641 1.30 -22.02 14.20
CA GLY A 641 1.72 -23.01 13.22
C GLY A 641 2.26 -24.34 13.78
N GLY A 642 2.21 -24.57 15.10
CA GLY A 642 2.61 -25.83 15.72
C GLY A 642 3.99 -25.80 16.41
N GLY A 643 4.71 -24.69 16.34
CA GLY A 643 5.90 -24.42 17.15
C GLY A 643 5.56 -24.02 18.59
N THR A 644 6.58 -23.68 19.38
CA THR A 644 6.35 -23.21 20.76
C THR A 644 6.36 -21.68 20.86
N GLY A 645 7.08 -20.96 20.01
CA GLY A 645 7.30 -19.52 20.09
C GLY A 645 8.07 -19.06 21.33
N ASN A 646 8.71 -17.92 21.26
CA ASN A 646 9.36 -17.23 22.38
C ASN A 646 8.71 -15.86 22.61
N PHE A 647 7.79 -15.74 23.54
CA PHE A 647 7.01 -14.51 23.75
C PHE A 647 7.72 -13.43 24.59
N SER A 648 9.01 -13.61 24.92
CA SER A 648 9.74 -12.72 25.84
C SER A 648 9.71 -11.25 25.41
N ASN A 649 9.67 -10.96 24.12
CA ASN A 649 9.63 -9.58 23.60
C ASN A 649 8.27 -8.89 23.76
N MET A 650 7.22 -9.62 24.14
CA MET A 650 5.88 -9.05 24.31
C MET A 650 5.77 -8.10 25.50
N TYR A 651 6.60 -8.28 26.53
CA TYR A 651 6.53 -7.51 27.76
C TYR A 651 7.83 -6.79 28.08
N SER A 652 7.70 -5.49 28.42
CA SER A 652 8.75 -4.69 29.05
C SER A 652 8.10 -3.71 30.03
N ASN A 653 8.68 -3.56 31.20
CA ASN A 653 8.21 -2.64 32.25
C ASN A 653 9.01 -1.35 32.34
N ALA A 654 9.85 -1.05 31.35
CA ALA A 654 10.74 0.12 31.35
C ALA A 654 10.77 0.85 30.01
N PRO A 655 9.92 1.88 29.79
CA PRO A 655 8.82 2.32 30.68
C PRO A 655 7.56 1.46 30.53
N PHE A 656 6.76 1.38 31.58
CA PHE A 656 5.47 0.69 31.57
C PHE A 656 4.52 1.39 30.58
N GLY A 657 3.78 0.60 29.75
CA GLY A 657 2.86 1.13 28.75
C GLY A 657 3.51 1.78 27.52
N GLY A 658 4.85 1.84 27.48
CA GLY A 658 5.58 2.50 26.38
C GLY A 658 5.61 1.74 25.05
N PHE A 659 4.94 0.57 24.97
CA PHE A 659 4.95 -0.24 23.74
C PHE A 659 3.56 -0.78 23.44
N VAL A 660 3.10 -0.59 22.19
CA VAL A 660 1.93 -1.26 21.62
C VAL A 660 2.40 -2.55 20.96
N GLY A 661 2.15 -3.68 21.61
CA GLY A 661 2.51 -4.98 21.03
C GLY A 661 1.46 -5.46 20.05
N TYR A 662 1.89 -6.12 18.95
CA TYR A 662 0.97 -6.72 17.99
C TYR A 662 1.48 -8.07 17.48
N MET A 663 0.54 -9.02 17.33
CA MET A 663 0.80 -10.32 16.74
C MET A 663 0.68 -10.29 15.22
N GLU A 664 -0.17 -9.39 14.70
CA GLU A 664 -0.42 -9.12 13.30
C GLU A 664 -0.57 -7.63 13.09
N SER A 665 -0.19 -7.13 11.93
CA SER A 665 -0.52 -5.82 11.38
C SER A 665 -0.79 -5.95 9.88
N HIS A 666 -1.09 -4.86 9.22
CA HIS A 666 -1.22 -4.83 7.76
C HIS A 666 0.10 -5.20 7.04
N ASP A 667 1.25 -5.09 7.70
CA ASP A 667 2.59 -5.37 7.14
C ASP A 667 3.07 -6.80 7.37
N GLU A 668 2.43 -7.55 8.26
CA GLU A 668 2.90 -8.85 8.69
C GLU A 668 2.03 -9.98 8.13
N GLU A 669 2.64 -11.12 7.84
CA GLU A 669 1.88 -12.30 7.43
C GLU A 669 0.94 -12.76 8.55
N ARG A 670 -0.27 -13.17 8.18
CA ARG A 670 -1.31 -13.61 9.09
C ARG A 670 -0.88 -14.81 9.94
N LEU A 671 -1.26 -14.84 11.21
CA LEU A 671 -0.98 -15.97 12.12
C LEU A 671 -1.54 -17.29 11.59
N CYS A 672 -2.73 -17.23 11.01
CA CYS A 672 -3.44 -18.40 10.53
C CYS A 672 -3.19 -18.72 9.04
N TYR A 673 -2.36 -17.96 8.35
CA TYR A 673 -1.99 -18.28 6.97
C TYR A 673 -1.24 -19.61 6.90
N GLY A 674 -1.77 -20.52 6.09
CA GLY A 674 -1.18 -21.83 5.87
C GLY A 674 -1.44 -22.84 7.00
N VAL A 675 -2.23 -22.48 8.04
CA VAL A 675 -2.60 -23.38 9.12
C VAL A 675 -4.11 -23.66 9.10
N GLY A 676 -4.53 -24.81 9.64
CA GLY A 676 -5.95 -25.21 9.66
C GLY A 676 -6.48 -25.75 8.34
N GLY A 677 -5.70 -25.76 7.27
CA GLY A 677 -6.01 -26.47 6.02
C GLY A 677 -5.83 -27.99 6.16
N ASP A 678 -6.50 -28.77 5.30
CA ASP A 678 -6.24 -30.21 5.19
C ASP A 678 -4.82 -30.43 4.66
N ALA A 679 -3.89 -30.70 5.57
CA ALA A 679 -2.48 -30.93 5.23
C ALA A 679 -2.31 -32.15 4.28
N SER A 680 -3.32 -33.02 4.19
CA SER A 680 -3.32 -34.12 3.23
C SER A 680 -3.52 -33.64 1.78
N SER A 681 -4.04 -32.47 1.57
CA SER A 681 -4.21 -31.82 0.26
C SER A 681 -2.95 -31.10 -0.22
N ILE A 682 -1.95 -30.92 0.64
CA ILE A 682 -0.69 -30.21 0.33
C ILE A 682 0.17 -31.08 -0.59
N THR A 683 0.72 -30.48 -1.62
CA THR A 683 1.80 -31.12 -2.40
C THR A 683 3.09 -31.01 -1.63
N TRP A 684 3.56 -32.13 -1.07
CA TRP A 684 4.82 -32.22 -0.38
C TRP A 684 6.00 -32.35 -1.34
N GLY A 685 7.17 -31.87 -0.94
CA GLY A 685 8.39 -31.92 -1.73
C GLY A 685 9.63 -32.22 -0.89
N VAL A 686 10.58 -32.90 -1.49
CA VAL A 686 11.95 -33.06 -0.98
C VAL A 686 12.80 -31.98 -1.61
N ILE A 687 13.44 -31.14 -0.81
CA ILE A 687 14.25 -30.01 -1.25
C ILE A 687 15.68 -30.15 -0.72
N GLY A 688 16.71 -29.70 -1.51
CA GLY A 688 18.12 -29.63 -1.08
C GLY A 688 19.01 -30.77 -1.58
N LEU A 689 18.47 -31.89 -2.07
CA LEU A 689 19.27 -32.99 -2.60
C LEU A 689 20.11 -32.54 -3.80
N GLY A 690 21.41 -32.85 -3.75
CA GLY A 690 22.38 -32.41 -4.75
C GLY A 690 22.68 -30.90 -4.65
N ASP A 691 22.42 -30.30 -3.50
CA ASP A 691 22.52 -28.86 -3.17
C ASP A 691 21.56 -27.97 -3.97
N ASP A 692 20.47 -28.58 -4.51
CA ASP A 692 19.39 -27.85 -5.18
C ASP A 692 18.32 -27.42 -4.16
N TRP A 693 18.36 -26.16 -3.73
CA TRP A 693 17.42 -25.55 -2.80
C TRP A 693 16.31 -24.72 -3.48
N ASN A 694 16.24 -24.80 -4.81
CA ASN A 694 15.24 -24.07 -5.59
C ASN A 694 14.13 -24.96 -6.18
N ASN A 695 14.43 -26.25 -6.42
CA ASN A 695 13.49 -27.15 -7.09
C ASN A 695 13.12 -28.33 -6.21
N ASP A 696 11.85 -28.42 -5.84
CA ASP A 696 11.32 -29.54 -5.07
C ASP A 696 11.14 -30.79 -5.94
N LYS A 697 11.60 -31.93 -5.41
CA LYS A 697 11.15 -33.23 -5.92
C LYS A 697 9.80 -33.52 -5.28
N LYS A 698 8.70 -33.29 -6.05
CA LYS A 698 7.33 -33.46 -5.57
C LYS A 698 7.07 -34.90 -5.15
N MET A 699 6.44 -35.07 -3.98
CA MET A 699 6.00 -36.36 -3.45
C MET A 699 4.57 -36.67 -3.93
N SER A 700 4.27 -37.93 -4.12
CA SER A 700 2.93 -38.46 -4.41
C SER A 700 2.37 -39.20 -3.22
N LYS A 701 1.06 -39.19 -3.01
CA LYS A 701 0.39 -39.94 -1.95
C LYS A 701 0.52 -41.43 -2.23
N ASP A 702 0.91 -42.22 -1.24
CA ASP A 702 1.17 -43.68 -1.27
C ASP A 702 0.57 -44.32 0.00
N GLY A 703 -0.73 -44.50 0.00
CA GLY A 703 -1.47 -44.97 1.18
C GLY A 703 -1.43 -43.94 2.30
N VAL A 704 -0.84 -44.30 3.46
CA VAL A 704 -0.65 -43.45 4.64
C VAL A 704 0.60 -42.54 4.54
N PHE A 705 1.36 -42.67 3.45
CA PHE A 705 2.57 -41.91 3.20
C PHE A 705 2.42 -40.92 2.06
N PHE A 706 3.28 -39.95 2.04
CA PHE A 706 3.73 -39.23 0.85
C PHE A 706 5.09 -39.80 0.44
N SER A 707 5.35 -39.99 -0.82
CA SER A 707 6.61 -40.61 -1.27
C SER A 707 7.14 -40.05 -2.56
N VAL A 708 8.46 -40.00 -2.70
CA VAL A 708 9.18 -39.79 -3.95
C VAL A 708 10.09 -40.99 -4.18
N LYS A 709 10.04 -41.57 -5.38
CA LYS A 709 10.69 -42.85 -5.74
C LYS A 709 11.94 -42.61 -6.58
N ASN A 710 12.86 -43.60 -6.49
CA ASN A 710 14.06 -43.66 -7.35
C ASN A 710 14.92 -42.40 -7.31
N VAL A 711 15.09 -41.79 -6.14
CA VAL A 711 15.88 -40.60 -5.96
C VAL A 711 17.36 -40.97 -5.85
N THR A 712 18.16 -40.56 -6.85
CA THR A 712 19.62 -40.72 -6.77
C THR A 712 20.21 -39.64 -5.88
N ALA A 713 21.00 -40.03 -4.90
CA ALA A 713 21.62 -39.12 -3.96
C ALA A 713 23.08 -39.54 -3.69
N LYS A 714 23.92 -38.57 -3.34
CA LYS A 714 25.30 -38.77 -2.92
C LYS A 714 25.38 -38.93 -1.39
N ALA A 715 26.45 -39.49 -0.93
CA ALA A 715 26.76 -39.50 0.51
C ALA A 715 26.86 -38.05 1.03
N ASN A 716 26.15 -37.75 2.12
CA ASN A 716 26.06 -36.45 2.75
C ASN A 716 25.24 -35.39 1.93
N ASP A 717 24.54 -35.79 0.90
CA ASP A 717 23.50 -34.90 0.36
C ASP A 717 22.53 -34.54 1.49
N ARG A 718 22.19 -33.27 1.59
CA ARG A 718 21.33 -32.73 2.63
C ARG A 718 19.96 -32.37 2.04
N PHE A 719 18.94 -32.52 2.84
CA PHE A 719 17.58 -32.23 2.38
C PHE A 719 16.60 -31.98 3.52
N LYS A 720 15.45 -31.43 3.18
CA LYS A 720 14.27 -31.25 4.03
C LYS A 720 13.01 -31.68 3.31
N ILE A 721 11.93 -31.83 4.06
CA ILE A 721 10.57 -31.99 3.53
C ILE A 721 9.83 -30.69 3.75
N ARG A 722 9.18 -30.16 2.69
CA ARG A 722 8.40 -28.95 2.81
C ARG A 722 7.15 -28.97 1.93
N LYS A 723 6.24 -27.98 2.10
CA LYS A 723 5.24 -27.66 1.08
C LYS A 723 5.99 -27.25 -0.17
N ALA A 724 5.70 -27.92 -1.30
CA ALA A 724 6.45 -27.71 -2.53
C ALA A 724 6.27 -26.27 -3.05
N GLY A 725 7.38 -25.61 -3.32
CA GLY A 725 7.41 -24.25 -3.86
C GLY A 725 7.49 -23.13 -2.82
N GLU A 726 7.32 -23.42 -1.52
CA GLU A 726 7.37 -22.35 -0.51
C GLU A 726 8.13 -22.78 0.78
N TRP A 727 8.72 -21.77 1.46
CA TRP A 727 9.26 -21.90 2.80
C TRP A 727 8.21 -21.39 3.80
N ASN A 728 7.54 -22.32 4.46
CA ASN A 728 6.52 -22.04 5.47
C ASN A 728 6.84 -22.85 6.72
N ASP A 729 6.94 -22.18 7.86
CA ASP A 729 7.31 -22.82 9.12
C ASP A 729 6.33 -23.90 9.56
N ALA A 730 5.04 -23.77 9.22
CA ALA A 730 4.05 -24.81 9.52
C ALA A 730 4.28 -26.11 8.73
N TYR A 731 4.98 -26.04 7.59
CA TYR A 731 5.15 -27.16 6.64
C TYR A 731 6.62 -27.35 6.22
N ASN A 732 7.55 -27.14 7.13
CA ASN A 732 9.00 -27.28 6.91
C ASN A 732 9.59 -28.25 7.91
N TYR A 733 9.83 -29.49 7.48
CA TYR A 733 10.27 -30.59 8.33
C TYR A 733 11.72 -30.96 8.08
N GLY A 734 12.45 -31.22 9.16
CA GLY A 734 13.85 -31.63 9.12
C GLY A 734 14.28 -32.34 10.38
N ALA A 735 15.57 -32.43 10.60
CA ALA A 735 16.15 -33.06 11.81
C ALA A 735 16.04 -32.14 13.03
N SER A 736 16.03 -32.73 14.24
CA SER A 736 16.08 -32.02 15.52
C SER A 736 17.50 -31.61 15.91
N ALA A 737 18.53 -32.11 15.22
CA ALA A 737 19.93 -31.82 15.50
C ALA A 737 20.73 -31.62 14.21
N ASP A 738 21.78 -30.81 14.31
CA ASP A 738 22.69 -30.55 13.19
C ASP A 738 23.39 -31.82 12.69
N ASN A 739 23.63 -31.91 11.40
CA ASN A 739 24.35 -33.00 10.72
C ASN A 739 23.74 -34.41 10.94
N TYR A 740 22.43 -34.50 11.14
CA TYR A 740 21.79 -35.79 11.41
C TYR A 740 21.73 -36.66 10.14
N LYS A 741 22.41 -37.78 10.17
CA LYS A 741 22.41 -38.81 9.11
C LYS A 741 21.27 -39.81 9.32
N LEU A 742 20.41 -39.93 8.34
CA LEU A 742 19.35 -40.93 8.34
C LEU A 742 19.93 -42.36 8.28
N THR A 743 19.22 -43.30 8.84
CA THR A 743 19.56 -44.73 8.72
C THR A 743 18.58 -45.33 7.70
N VAL A 744 19.12 -46.00 6.65
CA VAL A 744 18.28 -46.67 5.63
C VAL A 744 17.39 -47.72 6.26
N GLY A 745 16.13 -47.71 5.92
CA GLY A 745 15.13 -48.64 6.44
C GLY A 745 14.55 -48.30 7.82
N LYS A 746 15.00 -47.22 8.44
CA LYS A 746 14.56 -46.83 9.80
C LYS A 746 13.80 -45.51 9.76
N GLY A 747 12.65 -45.45 10.45
CA GLY A 747 11.89 -44.21 10.64
C GLY A 747 12.63 -43.22 11.56
N TYR A 748 12.56 -41.95 11.19
CA TYR A 748 13.10 -40.86 11.99
C TYR A 748 12.02 -39.81 12.23
N GLN A 749 11.74 -39.53 13.51
CA GLN A 749 10.82 -38.48 13.94
C GLN A 749 11.44 -37.11 13.60
N MET A 750 10.79 -36.35 12.76
CA MET A 750 11.23 -35.03 12.33
C MET A 750 10.80 -33.93 13.30
N THR A 751 11.39 -32.77 13.11
CA THR A 751 11.01 -31.51 13.77
C THR A 751 10.44 -30.56 12.70
N ASN A 752 9.36 -29.88 13.03
CA ASN A 752 8.74 -28.87 12.18
C ASN A 752 9.24 -27.46 12.52
N GLY A 753 9.17 -26.56 11.55
CA GLY A 753 9.43 -25.14 11.71
C GLY A 753 10.83 -24.65 11.37
N SER A 754 11.08 -23.38 11.58
CA SER A 754 12.36 -22.69 11.29
C SER A 754 13.54 -23.25 12.09
N GLY A 755 13.29 -23.88 13.23
CA GLY A 755 14.30 -24.56 14.05
C GLY A 755 14.75 -25.92 13.50
N SER A 756 14.05 -26.48 12.51
CA SER A 756 14.39 -27.77 11.92
C SER A 756 15.72 -27.70 11.15
N LYS A 757 16.56 -28.74 11.28
CA LYS A 757 17.87 -28.84 10.65
C LYS A 757 17.83 -29.76 9.42
N ASP A 758 18.85 -29.67 8.58
CA ASP A 758 18.96 -30.52 7.42
C ASP A 758 19.16 -32.00 7.82
N MET A 759 18.51 -32.90 7.11
CA MET A 759 18.73 -34.34 7.19
C MET A 759 19.74 -34.77 6.12
N TYR A 760 20.59 -35.75 6.44
CA TYR A 760 21.68 -36.15 5.55
C TYR A 760 21.53 -37.60 5.07
N VAL A 761 21.82 -37.81 3.79
CA VAL A 761 21.90 -39.15 3.19
C VAL A 761 23.16 -39.87 3.66
N PRO A 762 23.06 -41.10 4.16
CA PRO A 762 24.23 -41.79 4.79
C PRO A 762 25.26 -42.26 3.76
N ALA A 763 24.89 -42.69 2.58
CA ALA A 763 25.75 -43.21 1.50
C ALA A 763 25.21 -42.83 0.13
N ALA A 764 26.03 -42.87 -0.89
CA ALA A 764 25.57 -42.69 -2.28
C ALA A 764 24.72 -43.90 -2.69
N GLY A 765 23.59 -43.63 -3.34
CA GLY A 765 22.64 -44.66 -3.76
C GLY A 765 21.38 -44.11 -4.45
N THR A 766 20.51 -45.04 -4.80
CA THR A 766 19.14 -44.70 -5.25
C THR A 766 18.18 -45.12 -4.15
N TYR A 767 17.33 -44.18 -3.75
CA TYR A 767 16.46 -44.31 -2.59
C TYR A 767 15.01 -44.00 -2.94
N ASP A 768 14.08 -44.57 -2.18
CA ASP A 768 12.72 -44.12 -2.05
C ASP A 768 12.56 -43.41 -0.71
N ILE A 769 12.03 -42.20 -0.75
CA ILE A 769 11.82 -41.38 0.44
C ILE A 769 10.34 -41.37 0.75
N TYR A 770 9.99 -41.74 1.96
CA TYR A 770 8.61 -41.78 2.47
C TYR A 770 8.46 -40.82 3.65
N PHE A 771 7.36 -40.12 3.69
CA PHE A 771 6.98 -39.21 4.75
C PHE A 771 5.56 -39.56 5.24
N SER A 772 5.39 -39.82 6.50
CA SER A 772 4.10 -39.89 7.17
C SER A 772 3.83 -38.58 7.86
N LEU A 773 2.80 -37.86 7.41
CA LEU A 773 2.36 -36.60 8.01
C LEU A 773 1.78 -36.85 9.41
N GLU A 774 1.06 -37.94 9.58
CA GLU A 774 0.35 -38.27 10.81
C GLU A 774 1.32 -38.54 11.99
N THR A 775 2.45 -39.18 11.68
CA THR A 775 3.48 -39.44 12.69
C THR A 775 4.68 -38.50 12.57
N GLU A 776 4.67 -37.56 11.66
CA GLU A 776 5.78 -36.64 11.31
C GLU A 776 7.12 -37.37 11.15
N THR A 777 7.06 -38.59 10.58
CA THR A 777 8.21 -39.47 10.47
C THR A 777 8.64 -39.64 9.03
N ILE A 778 9.95 -39.63 8.80
CA ILE A 778 10.56 -39.88 7.49
C ILE A 778 11.28 -41.23 7.47
N TRP A 779 11.22 -41.89 6.31
CA TRP A 779 12.02 -43.07 6.01
C TRP A 779 12.81 -42.87 4.73
N LEU A 780 14.09 -43.21 4.78
CA LEU A 780 14.95 -43.37 3.60
C LEU A 780 15.06 -44.87 3.33
N MET A 781 14.42 -45.37 2.28
CA MET A 781 14.39 -46.79 1.93
C MET A 781 15.28 -47.05 0.71
N ASN A 782 15.78 -48.28 0.53
CA ASN A 782 16.35 -48.66 -0.76
C ASN A 782 15.30 -48.59 -1.84
N ALA A 783 15.71 -48.35 -3.08
CA ALA A 783 14.76 -48.23 -4.19
C ALA A 783 13.92 -49.53 -4.34
N GLY A 784 12.61 -49.40 -4.39
CA GLY A 784 11.66 -50.50 -4.44
C GLY A 784 11.21 -51.05 -3.11
N GLU A 785 11.81 -50.64 -1.98
CA GLU A 785 11.37 -51.00 -0.65
C GLU A 785 10.36 -49.99 -0.09
N ARG A 786 9.40 -50.46 0.72
CA ARG A 786 8.39 -49.61 1.38
C ARG A 786 8.45 -49.85 2.91
N PRO A 787 8.37 -48.82 3.74
CA PRO A 787 8.25 -49.01 5.19
C PRO A 787 6.93 -49.68 5.54
N ALA A 788 6.86 -50.38 6.66
CA ALA A 788 5.62 -50.80 7.24
C ALA A 788 4.72 -49.58 7.56
N ASP A 789 3.43 -49.74 7.40
CA ASP A 789 2.50 -48.68 7.79
C ASP A 789 2.68 -48.42 9.30
N PRO A 790 2.82 -47.14 9.69
CA PRO A 790 2.99 -46.81 11.11
C PRO A 790 1.75 -47.32 11.89
N ASP A 791 1.98 -47.84 13.09
CA ASP A 791 0.89 -48.18 14.02
C ASP A 791 0.20 -46.88 14.45
N VAL A 792 -0.75 -46.46 13.65
CA VAL A 792 -1.63 -45.37 14.00
C VAL A 792 -2.84 -45.98 14.64
N THR A 793 -2.90 -45.93 15.95
CA THR A 793 -4.21 -46.11 16.62
C THR A 793 -5.07 -44.96 16.12
N PRO A 794 -6.23 -45.16 15.49
CA PRO A 794 -7.12 -44.05 15.15
C PRO A 794 -7.60 -43.45 16.47
N GLY A 795 -6.83 -42.52 17.01
CA GLY A 795 -7.33 -41.47 17.86
C GLY A 795 -8.19 -40.59 16.94
N GLU A 796 -9.36 -40.17 17.40
CA GLU A 796 -10.13 -39.15 16.74
C GLU A 796 -9.16 -37.99 16.50
N SER A 797 -8.55 -37.87 15.33
CA SER A 797 -7.70 -36.77 14.97
C SER A 797 -8.63 -35.55 14.88
N GLU A 798 -8.47 -34.65 15.83
CA GLU A 798 -9.19 -33.37 15.75
C GLU A 798 -8.84 -32.74 14.41
N ASP A 799 -9.83 -32.13 13.74
CA ASP A 799 -9.57 -31.49 12.46
C ASP A 799 -8.53 -30.35 12.62
N ALA A 800 -7.71 -30.15 11.61
CA ALA A 800 -6.59 -29.21 11.64
C ALA A 800 -7.04 -27.77 11.97
N LEU A 801 -8.22 -27.37 11.52
CA LEU A 801 -8.78 -26.05 11.83
C LEU A 801 -9.08 -25.90 13.34
N THR A 802 -9.65 -26.93 13.96
CA THR A 802 -9.90 -26.95 15.42
C THR A 802 -8.60 -26.76 16.20
N VAL A 803 -7.55 -27.45 15.83
CA VAL A 803 -6.24 -27.34 16.48
C VAL A 803 -5.64 -25.95 16.26
N ALA A 804 -5.69 -25.44 15.01
CA ALA A 804 -5.17 -24.13 14.67
C ALA A 804 -5.88 -23.01 15.45
N MET A 805 -7.22 -23.01 15.47
CA MET A 805 -8.00 -22.00 16.19
C MET A 805 -7.77 -22.07 17.70
N ARG A 806 -7.60 -23.29 18.25
CA ARG A 806 -7.26 -23.48 19.67
C ARG A 806 -5.88 -22.94 20.01
N ARG A 807 -4.87 -23.14 19.12
CA ARG A 807 -3.52 -22.57 19.27
C ARG A 807 -3.54 -21.05 19.15
N ALA A 808 -4.35 -20.50 18.22
CA ALA A 808 -4.55 -19.06 18.10
C ALA A 808 -5.20 -18.49 19.38
N GLY A 809 -6.19 -19.17 19.96
CA GLY A 809 -6.80 -18.80 21.22
C GLY A 809 -5.81 -18.82 22.42
N ALA A 810 -4.97 -19.85 22.51
CA ALA A 810 -3.88 -19.87 23.51
C ALA A 810 -2.88 -18.71 23.29
N SER A 811 -2.54 -18.41 22.05
CA SER A 811 -1.68 -17.29 21.69
C SER A 811 -2.31 -15.96 22.12
N ALA A 812 -3.61 -15.76 21.84
CA ALA A 812 -4.38 -14.61 22.29
C ALA A 812 -4.39 -14.49 23.83
N ALA A 813 -4.51 -15.61 24.56
CA ALA A 813 -4.46 -15.57 26.02
C ALA A 813 -3.12 -15.05 26.53
N PHE A 814 -1.99 -15.51 25.95
CA PHE A 814 -0.64 -15.05 26.30
C PHE A 814 -0.26 -13.70 25.65
N PHE A 815 -1.15 -13.11 24.91
CA PHE A 815 -1.04 -11.76 24.37
C PHE A 815 -1.89 -10.77 25.18
N LEU A 816 -3.17 -11.02 25.31
CA LEU A 816 -4.13 -10.12 25.93
C LEU A 816 -4.07 -10.07 27.46
N THR A 817 -3.52 -11.07 28.13
CA THR A 817 -3.33 -11.05 29.59
C THR A 817 -1.97 -10.51 30.03
N VAL A 818 -1.13 -10.07 29.08
CA VAL A 818 0.13 -9.34 29.36
C VAL A 818 -0.20 -7.85 29.56
N PRO A 819 0.35 -7.14 30.57
CA PRO A 819 0.14 -5.70 30.72
C PRO A 819 0.64 -4.86 29.55
N GLY A 820 0.11 -3.66 29.43
CA GLY A 820 0.43 -2.67 28.40
C GLY A 820 -0.50 -2.73 27.16
N PRO A 821 -0.45 -1.73 26.27
CA PRO A 821 -1.29 -1.63 25.09
C PRO A 821 -1.07 -2.76 24.09
N LYS A 822 -2.12 -3.08 23.34
CA LYS A 822 -2.15 -4.14 22.34
C LYS A 822 -2.83 -3.65 21.07
N MET A 823 -2.44 -4.22 19.93
CA MET A 823 -3.15 -4.02 18.67
C MET A 823 -3.54 -5.37 18.06
N ILE A 824 -4.73 -5.43 17.53
CA ILE A 824 -5.30 -6.57 16.79
C ILE A 824 -5.55 -6.07 15.36
N TRP A 825 -4.94 -6.71 14.37
CA TRP A 825 -5.24 -6.44 12.97
C TRP A 825 -6.58 -7.07 12.60
N GLN A 826 -7.42 -6.34 11.86
CA GLN A 826 -8.77 -6.76 11.47
C GLN A 826 -8.82 -8.23 11.05
N PHE A 827 -9.81 -8.97 11.59
CA PHE A 827 -10.05 -10.40 11.36
C PHE A 827 -9.03 -11.37 11.97
N GLY A 828 -7.99 -10.91 12.67
CA GLY A 828 -7.07 -11.78 13.41
C GLY A 828 -7.82 -12.59 14.47
N GLU A 829 -8.84 -12.01 15.08
CA GLU A 829 -9.72 -12.59 16.10
C GLU A 829 -10.66 -13.69 15.58
N ILE A 830 -10.81 -13.82 14.26
CA ILE A 830 -11.52 -14.93 13.60
C ILE A 830 -10.60 -15.83 12.80
N GLY A 831 -9.27 -15.65 12.97
CA GLY A 831 -8.25 -16.46 12.34
C GLY A 831 -8.17 -16.30 10.83
N TYR A 832 -8.06 -15.07 10.37
CA TYR A 832 -7.90 -14.76 8.94
C TYR A 832 -6.70 -15.49 8.35
N ASP A 833 -6.89 -16.17 7.21
CA ASP A 833 -5.91 -17.09 6.65
C ASP A 833 -5.56 -16.85 5.16
N TYR A 834 -5.98 -15.72 4.61
CA TYR A 834 -5.44 -15.24 3.34
C TYR A 834 -4.07 -14.60 3.58
N SER A 835 -3.09 -14.89 2.70
CA SER A 835 -1.78 -14.27 2.76
C SER A 835 -1.86 -12.75 2.61
N ILE A 836 -0.92 -12.06 3.22
CA ILE A 836 -0.69 -10.64 2.97
C ILE A 836 -0.41 -10.35 1.49
N ASP A 837 0.19 -11.31 0.77
CA ASP A 837 0.47 -11.20 -0.67
C ASP A 837 -0.70 -11.69 -1.55
N TYR A 838 -1.87 -12.04 -0.96
CA TYR A 838 -3.06 -12.36 -1.74
C TYR A 838 -3.48 -11.16 -2.59
N ASN A 839 -3.67 -11.38 -3.90
CA ASN A 839 -4.02 -10.34 -4.87
C ASN A 839 -3.03 -9.14 -4.85
N ASP A 840 -1.72 -9.45 -4.75
CA ASP A 840 -0.65 -8.51 -4.47
C ASP A 840 -0.63 -7.98 -3.02
N ARG A 841 0.52 -7.46 -2.55
CA ARG A 841 0.71 -7.03 -1.16
C ARG A 841 -0.28 -5.93 -0.76
N THR A 842 -0.40 -4.90 -1.57
CA THR A 842 -1.32 -3.77 -1.35
C THR A 842 -2.70 -3.95 -2.00
N GLY A 843 -2.92 -5.07 -2.69
CA GLY A 843 -4.19 -5.40 -3.33
C GLY A 843 -5.31 -5.67 -2.32
N GLU A 844 -6.56 -5.59 -2.80
CA GLU A 844 -7.76 -5.83 -1.99
C GLU A 844 -7.77 -7.25 -1.42
N LYS A 845 -8.16 -7.36 -0.15
CA LYS A 845 -8.27 -8.63 0.57
C LYS A 845 -9.74 -9.03 0.74
N PRO A 846 -10.05 -10.34 0.71
CA PRO A 846 -11.42 -10.79 0.86
C PRO A 846 -12.03 -10.43 2.22
N VAL A 847 -13.23 -9.86 2.20
CA VAL A 847 -14.06 -9.69 3.39
C VAL A 847 -14.64 -11.05 3.79
N VAL A 848 -14.46 -11.44 5.05
CA VAL A 848 -14.77 -12.82 5.49
C VAL A 848 -15.65 -12.91 6.73
N THR A 849 -16.07 -11.79 7.31
CA THR A 849 -16.74 -11.73 8.61
C THR A 849 -17.88 -12.73 8.73
N ASP A 850 -18.91 -12.63 7.89
CA ASP A 850 -20.07 -13.52 7.93
C ASP A 850 -19.71 -14.98 7.67
N LYS A 851 -18.87 -15.19 6.67
CA LYS A 851 -18.42 -16.54 6.28
C LYS A 851 -17.66 -17.22 7.41
N TYR A 852 -16.77 -16.50 8.11
CA TYR A 852 -15.92 -17.07 9.16
C TYR A 852 -16.66 -17.17 10.49
N MET A 853 -17.52 -16.22 10.82
CA MET A 853 -18.40 -16.29 12.00
C MET A 853 -19.43 -17.45 11.92
N ALA A 854 -19.76 -17.90 10.73
CA ALA A 854 -20.58 -19.09 10.54
C ALA A 854 -19.81 -20.42 10.77
N VAL A 855 -18.47 -20.40 10.87
CA VAL A 855 -17.63 -21.57 11.16
C VAL A 855 -17.43 -21.69 12.66
N PRO A 856 -17.91 -22.77 13.32
CA PRO A 856 -17.89 -22.88 14.78
C PRO A 856 -16.52 -22.68 15.43
N GLN A 857 -15.46 -23.20 14.81
CA GLN A 857 -14.09 -23.11 15.32
C GLN A 857 -13.59 -21.66 15.34
N ARG A 858 -13.90 -20.89 14.28
CA ARG A 858 -13.51 -19.49 14.14
C ARG A 858 -14.35 -18.60 15.08
N LYS A 859 -15.65 -18.89 15.18
CA LYS A 859 -16.52 -18.24 16.18
C LYS A 859 -16.00 -18.47 17.59
N THR A 860 -15.56 -19.69 17.93
CA THR A 860 -14.94 -19.99 19.23
C THR A 860 -13.68 -19.16 19.47
N LEU A 861 -12.88 -18.90 18.42
CA LEU A 861 -11.72 -18.03 18.55
C LEU A 861 -12.15 -16.59 18.85
N TYR A 862 -13.13 -16.03 18.12
CA TYR A 862 -13.72 -14.72 18.40
C TYR A 862 -14.22 -14.63 19.85
N ASP A 863 -15.00 -15.62 20.29
CA ASP A 863 -15.52 -15.67 21.66
C ASP A 863 -14.39 -15.74 22.69
N THR A 864 -13.28 -16.38 22.35
CA THR A 864 -12.08 -16.42 23.18
C THR A 864 -11.45 -15.04 23.33
N TYR A 865 -11.27 -14.31 22.21
CA TYR A 865 -10.78 -12.94 22.25
C TYR A 865 -11.73 -12.04 23.06
N SER A 866 -13.02 -12.07 22.77
CA SER A 866 -14.02 -11.27 23.48
C SER A 866 -14.03 -11.55 24.99
N ARG A 867 -13.92 -12.83 25.39
CA ARG A 867 -13.87 -13.22 26.78
C ARG A 867 -12.59 -12.76 27.50
N LEU A 868 -11.45 -12.81 26.81
CA LEU A 868 -10.18 -12.30 27.34
C LEU A 868 -10.20 -10.77 27.48
N LEU A 869 -10.80 -10.07 26.54
CA LEU A 869 -10.99 -8.61 26.59
C LEU A 869 -11.99 -8.20 27.70
N GLN A 870 -13.06 -8.98 27.86
CA GLN A 870 -13.98 -8.82 28.99
C GLN A 870 -13.25 -8.99 30.34
N PHE A 871 -12.39 -10.01 30.45
CA PHE A 871 -11.57 -10.20 31.66
C PHE A 871 -10.71 -8.98 31.96
N ARG A 872 -10.11 -8.41 30.95
CA ARG A 872 -9.27 -7.20 31.05
C ARG A 872 -10.07 -6.00 31.53
N ARG A 873 -11.24 -5.75 30.96
CA ARG A 873 -12.15 -4.66 31.38
C ARG A 873 -12.70 -4.84 32.79
N GLU A 874 -13.05 -6.05 33.18
CA GLU A 874 -13.58 -6.34 34.52
C GLU A 874 -12.52 -6.29 35.63
N ASN A 875 -11.23 -6.38 35.25
CA ASN A 875 -10.12 -6.49 36.17
C ASN A 875 -8.96 -5.56 35.82
N PRO A 876 -9.17 -4.25 35.56
CA PRO A 876 -8.14 -3.33 35.07
C PRO A 876 -6.92 -3.27 35.99
N ARG A 877 -7.12 -3.43 37.31
CA ARG A 877 -6.03 -3.40 38.29
C ARG A 877 -4.91 -4.42 38.05
N PHE A 878 -5.17 -5.52 37.36
CA PHE A 878 -4.13 -6.48 37.02
C PHE A 878 -3.20 -5.96 35.91
N PHE A 879 -3.62 -4.93 35.21
CA PHE A 879 -2.88 -4.35 34.07
C PHE A 879 -2.20 -3.03 34.42
N ASP A 880 -2.25 -2.62 35.67
CA ASP A 880 -1.58 -1.43 36.20
C ASP A 880 -0.09 -1.68 36.48
N SER A 881 0.68 -0.62 36.56
CA SER A 881 2.12 -0.64 36.76
C SER A 881 2.58 -1.20 38.13
N ASP A 882 1.69 -1.19 39.12
CA ASP A 882 1.94 -1.70 40.49
C ASP A 882 1.52 -3.18 40.65
N ALA A 883 0.90 -3.78 39.64
CA ALA A 883 0.59 -5.19 39.63
C ALA A 883 1.87 -6.04 39.53
N LYS A 884 1.94 -7.10 40.33
CA LYS A 884 3.10 -8.01 40.30
C LYS A 884 2.89 -9.04 39.20
N PHE A 885 3.52 -8.81 38.05
CA PHE A 885 3.48 -9.68 36.88
C PHE A 885 4.71 -10.57 36.79
N GLU A 886 4.47 -11.89 36.70
CA GLU A 886 5.50 -12.92 36.53
C GLU A 886 5.08 -13.88 35.43
N TRP A 887 6.00 -14.27 34.53
CA TRP A 887 5.65 -15.18 33.47
C TRP A 887 6.81 -16.09 33.00
N THR A 888 6.44 -17.19 32.35
CA THR A 888 7.35 -18.11 31.66
C THR A 888 6.96 -18.09 30.18
N PRO A 889 7.61 -17.23 29.35
CA PRO A 889 7.22 -17.00 27.97
C PRO A 889 7.74 -18.01 26.95
N THR A 890 8.56 -18.95 27.38
CA THR A 890 9.26 -19.93 26.52
C THR A 890 8.89 -21.38 26.88
N GLY A 891 9.21 -22.31 26.00
CA GLY A 891 8.96 -23.73 26.16
C GLY A 891 7.54 -24.18 25.82
N THR A 892 7.27 -25.47 25.94
CA THR A 892 5.96 -26.05 25.56
C THR A 892 4.85 -25.66 26.54
N ILE A 893 5.17 -25.50 27.82
CA ILE A 893 4.22 -25.03 28.84
C ILE A 893 4.59 -23.61 29.22
N LYS A 894 3.70 -22.69 28.92
CA LYS A 894 3.87 -21.28 29.27
C LYS A 894 2.94 -20.94 30.43
N LYS A 895 3.35 -19.93 31.23
CA LYS A 895 2.60 -19.51 32.43
C LYS A 895 2.69 -18.00 32.59
N ILE A 896 1.60 -17.42 33.04
CA ILE A 896 1.52 -16.05 33.58
C ILE A 896 0.94 -16.14 35.00
N THR A 897 1.45 -15.32 35.90
CA THR A 897 0.86 -15.08 37.23
C THR A 897 0.90 -13.58 37.48
N CYS A 898 -0.24 -13.00 37.75
CA CYS A 898 -0.34 -11.59 38.12
C CYS A 898 -1.12 -11.43 39.42
N SER A 899 -0.62 -10.58 40.32
CA SER A 899 -1.21 -10.36 41.62
C SER A 899 -1.26 -8.87 41.94
N VAL A 900 -2.41 -8.42 42.43
CA VAL A 900 -2.65 -7.05 42.88
C VAL A 900 -3.82 -7.04 43.90
N ASP A 901 -3.77 -6.22 44.90
CA ASP A 901 -4.87 -5.99 45.90
C ASP A 901 -5.40 -7.30 46.53
N GLY A 902 -4.53 -8.29 46.69
CA GLY A 902 -4.89 -9.60 47.28
C GLY A 902 -5.60 -10.56 46.31
N LYS A 903 -5.84 -10.16 45.05
CA LYS A 903 -6.35 -11.01 43.98
C LYS A 903 -5.17 -11.55 43.14
N THR A 904 -5.41 -12.65 42.48
CA THR A 904 -4.41 -13.26 41.60
C THR A 904 -5.10 -13.90 40.42
N PHE A 905 -4.54 -13.68 39.18
CA PHE A 905 -4.85 -14.56 38.07
C PHE A 905 -3.64 -15.39 37.66
N HIS A 906 -3.93 -16.56 37.09
CA HIS A 906 -2.90 -17.46 36.56
C HIS A 906 -3.33 -17.97 35.19
N VAL A 907 -2.49 -17.76 34.16
CA VAL A 907 -2.70 -18.36 32.84
C VAL A 907 -1.72 -19.50 32.68
N VAL A 908 -2.17 -20.64 32.21
CA VAL A 908 -1.33 -21.77 31.84
C VAL A 908 -1.78 -22.29 30.47
N GLY A 909 -0.83 -22.51 29.55
CA GLY A 909 -1.11 -22.96 28.19
C GLY A 909 -0.12 -24.01 27.70
N ASN A 910 -0.60 -24.95 26.89
CA ASN A 910 0.19 -26.00 26.28
C ASN A 910 0.45 -25.68 24.79
N PHE A 911 1.65 -25.26 24.47
CA PHE A 911 2.14 -25.02 23.11
C PHE A 911 2.91 -26.22 22.51
N GLY A 912 2.97 -27.32 23.23
CA GLY A 912 3.48 -28.61 22.74
C GLY A 912 2.41 -29.37 21.97
N LYS A 913 2.83 -30.32 21.13
CA LYS A 913 1.93 -31.15 20.30
C LYS A 913 1.28 -32.30 21.07
N SER A 914 1.79 -32.65 22.24
CA SER A 914 1.26 -33.73 23.06
C SER A 914 0.44 -33.19 24.23
N VAL A 915 -0.53 -33.98 24.68
CA VAL A 915 -1.24 -33.72 25.93
C VAL A 915 -0.27 -33.54 27.09
N ALA A 916 -0.42 -32.51 27.89
CA ALA A 916 0.45 -32.18 29.01
C ALA A 916 -0.36 -32.08 30.31
N THR A 917 0.18 -32.63 31.38
CA THR A 917 -0.37 -32.46 32.74
C THR A 917 0.46 -31.42 33.48
N VAL A 918 -0.18 -30.34 33.89
CA VAL A 918 0.45 -29.18 34.52
C VAL A 918 -0.04 -29.03 35.95
N THR A 919 0.90 -28.96 36.90
CA THR A 919 0.57 -28.68 38.30
C THR A 919 0.19 -27.21 38.47
N LEU A 920 -0.96 -26.93 39.07
CA LEU A 920 -1.46 -25.61 39.43
C LEU A 920 -0.88 -25.13 40.75
N PRO A 921 -0.77 -23.82 40.97
CA PRO A 921 -0.47 -23.26 42.28
C PRO A 921 -1.53 -23.63 43.31
N GLU A 922 -1.10 -23.75 44.60
CA GLU A 922 -2.01 -24.09 45.68
C GLU A 922 -3.16 -23.05 45.85
N GLY A 923 -4.36 -23.53 46.18
CA GLY A 923 -5.52 -22.71 46.46
C GLY A 923 -6.78 -23.14 45.69
N GLN A 924 -7.84 -22.40 45.95
CA GLN A 924 -9.11 -22.49 45.23
C GLN A 924 -9.03 -21.54 44.02
N TRP A 925 -9.32 -22.03 42.84
CA TRP A 925 -9.28 -21.26 41.60
C TRP A 925 -10.61 -21.34 40.87
N THR A 926 -10.94 -20.30 40.16
CA THR A 926 -12.09 -20.23 39.26
C THR A 926 -11.60 -20.14 37.83
N ASP A 927 -12.01 -21.03 36.94
CA ASP A 927 -11.71 -20.95 35.51
C ASP A 927 -12.60 -19.91 34.85
N TYR A 928 -12.04 -18.75 34.57
CA TYR A 928 -12.75 -17.63 33.98
C TYR A 928 -13.29 -17.95 32.56
N MET A 929 -12.57 -18.78 31.81
CA MET A 929 -12.97 -19.15 30.44
C MET A 929 -14.09 -20.18 30.37
N ASN A 930 -14.38 -20.91 31.50
CA ASN A 930 -15.40 -21.95 31.56
C ASN A 930 -16.47 -21.63 32.63
N ASP A 931 -17.17 -20.51 32.43
CA ASP A 931 -18.29 -20.09 33.27
C ASP A 931 -18.00 -20.13 34.77
N ASN A 932 -16.79 -19.75 35.13
CA ASN A 932 -16.33 -19.71 36.53
C ASN A 932 -16.38 -21.09 37.24
N THR A 933 -16.11 -22.15 36.53
CA THR A 933 -15.96 -23.49 37.12
C THR A 933 -14.84 -23.50 38.16
N SER A 934 -15.16 -23.99 39.38
CA SER A 934 -14.21 -24.01 40.48
C SER A 934 -13.24 -25.18 40.38
N PHE A 935 -11.96 -24.88 40.62
CA PHE A 935 -10.88 -25.88 40.76
C PHE A 935 -10.25 -25.78 42.13
N THR A 936 -9.95 -26.93 42.71
CA THR A 936 -9.06 -26.98 43.85
C THR A 936 -7.64 -27.27 43.34
N SER A 937 -6.61 -26.83 44.08
CA SER A 937 -5.23 -27.07 43.72
C SER A 937 -4.98 -28.55 43.37
N GLY A 938 -4.20 -28.79 42.31
CA GLY A 938 -3.93 -30.09 41.76
C GLY A 938 -3.20 -29.97 40.42
N SER A 939 -3.57 -30.83 39.49
CA SER A 939 -3.08 -30.74 38.13
C SER A 939 -4.23 -30.65 37.13
N VAL A 940 -3.97 -29.93 36.03
CA VAL A 940 -4.86 -29.88 34.87
C VAL A 940 -4.17 -30.57 33.69
N THR A 941 -4.97 -31.26 32.91
CA THR A 941 -4.50 -31.85 31.64
C THR A 941 -4.93 -30.94 30.50
N LEU A 942 -3.97 -30.54 29.67
CA LEU A 942 -4.18 -29.63 28.56
C LEU A 942 -3.79 -30.32 27.25
N LYS A 943 -4.69 -30.35 26.30
CA LYS A 943 -4.38 -30.75 24.92
C LYS A 943 -3.49 -29.69 24.25
N GLU A 944 -3.00 -29.99 23.07
CA GLU A 944 -2.31 -29.06 22.20
C GLU A 944 -3.13 -27.77 22.00
N GLY A 945 -2.56 -26.60 22.24
CA GLY A 945 -3.21 -25.30 22.12
C GLY A 945 -4.25 -25.01 23.20
N GLU A 946 -4.50 -25.86 24.18
CA GLU A 946 -5.38 -25.54 25.30
C GLU A 946 -4.69 -24.67 26.34
N PHE A 947 -5.49 -23.79 26.94
CA PHE A 947 -5.07 -22.93 28.05
C PHE A 947 -6.18 -22.86 29.12
N LYS A 948 -5.80 -22.36 30.29
CA LYS A 948 -6.71 -21.98 31.36
C LYS A 948 -6.36 -20.60 31.86
N LEU A 949 -7.38 -19.80 32.15
CA LEU A 949 -7.31 -18.52 32.85
C LEU A 949 -8.01 -18.69 34.21
N LEU A 950 -7.23 -18.79 35.24
CA LEU A 950 -7.65 -19.08 36.60
C LEU A 950 -7.57 -17.81 37.46
N VAL A 951 -8.61 -17.53 38.24
CA VAL A 951 -8.71 -16.34 39.11
C VAL A 951 -9.02 -16.74 40.54
N ARG A 952 -8.43 -16.00 41.48
CA ARG A 952 -8.75 -16.13 42.95
C ARG A 952 -8.65 -14.82 43.67
#